data_2185a7bef11cfb361c9fbb0530a707a2
#
_entry.id   2185a7bef11cfb361c9fbb0530a707a2
#
_cell.length_a   1.000
_cell.length_b   1.000
_cell.length_c   1.000
_cell.angle_alpha   90.00
_cell.angle_beta   90.00
_cell.angle_gamma   90.00
#
_symmetry.space_group_name_H-M   'P 1'
#
loop_
_entity.id
_entity.type
_entity.pdbx_description
1 polymer ?
#
loop_
_entity_poly.entity_id
_entity_poly.type
_entity_poly.pdbx_seq_one_letter_code
_entity_poly.pdbx_strand_id
1 'polypeptide(L)'
;MIADLSLYLVTDPALCGERGVVDTVRHAVDGGVRVVQLRDKQATDAEITAQLIELSRVIDGRSLLLVNDRLDAAIAAREAGARVDGVHLGQGDASVLRARSELGPDALIGLTANSRAHLDAALALPAGTVDYLGVGVIRPTKTKPDHPPALGVDGFRAFAAASPLPCVAIGGVGIDDTEALRDAGAAGLAVVSALCAVEDPAETAAAFVQRWRAAGVPRVLSIAGSDPSGGAGVQADLKSIAASGGYGMAVITALTAQNTRGVRAVHVPPTEFLREQLDAISDDIAVDAVKIGMLANAEVIRTVVDWIDTARPSIVVVDPVMVATSGDRLLDAEAEHALGALLARADVITPNLGELGVLVGRDIDGWDDALAAASVLSATVGAQVLVKGGHLDGAEAPDALVGAGAIVEFPGARIQTRNTHGTGCSLSSALATRLARGETPADAVASARAWLRESLRGSEALVVGRGHGPISHFAGLWERGGLETRPRAESVAADWWQRISGIRSDIDELPFIRALADGTLGRDAFLFYLAQDALYLREYARVLAEASRLAPTSAEQAFWAHSAHGSIVGELELHASWLTPEAGVGAETFAAERAPATAAYLDHLRATAFTGDYAELIAAILPCFWLYDDLGRRLHEGEFGEYACDPQHPYASWLATYADPAFEQATVQAIAYVAEAAVSASPAQRSRMYRAFEIAAAHELAFFAAPL
;
A
#
# COMPACT_ATOMS: atom_id res chain seq x y z
N MET A 1 19.13 -19.99 6.28
CA MET A 1 17.80 -19.41 6.65
C MET A 1 17.99 -17.93 6.92
N ILE A 2 17.18 -17.06 6.32
CA ILE A 2 17.27 -15.63 6.57
C ILE A 2 16.53 -15.31 7.88
N ALA A 3 17.27 -14.84 8.90
CA ALA A 3 16.68 -14.42 10.17
C ALA A 3 15.82 -13.15 9.98
N ASP A 4 14.73 -13.02 10.71
CA ASP A 4 13.96 -11.78 10.79
C ASP A 4 14.78 -10.72 11.57
N LEU A 5 15.37 -9.78 10.84
CA LEU A 5 16.20 -8.70 11.37
C LEU A 5 15.43 -7.38 11.55
N SER A 6 14.11 -7.36 11.32
CA SER A 6 13.29 -6.16 11.18
C SER A 6 13.43 -5.15 12.32
N LEU A 7 13.41 -5.62 13.58
CA LEU A 7 13.68 -4.79 14.75
C LEU A 7 14.71 -5.47 15.66
N TYR A 8 15.82 -4.81 15.86
CA TYR A 8 17.01 -5.32 16.50
C TYR A 8 17.40 -4.42 17.68
N LEU A 9 17.27 -4.93 18.90
CA LEU A 9 17.71 -4.23 20.11
C LEU A 9 19.19 -4.47 20.37
N VAL A 10 20.00 -3.43 20.49
CA VAL A 10 21.35 -3.51 21.06
C VAL A 10 21.30 -2.90 22.46
N THR A 11 21.67 -3.65 23.49
CA THR A 11 21.60 -3.20 24.88
C THR A 11 22.69 -2.19 25.22
N ASP A 12 22.38 -1.30 26.16
CA ASP A 12 23.33 -0.43 26.81
C ASP A 12 22.90 -0.26 28.27
N PRO A 13 23.66 -0.85 29.23
CA PRO A 13 23.28 -0.86 30.65
C PRO A 13 23.07 0.53 31.24
N ALA A 14 23.86 1.51 30.81
CA ALA A 14 23.73 2.89 31.30
C ALA A 14 22.43 3.55 30.86
N LEU A 15 21.96 3.25 29.64
CA LEU A 15 20.70 3.77 29.11
C LEU A 15 19.48 2.99 29.63
N CYS A 16 19.63 1.72 30.01
CA CYS A 16 18.56 0.94 30.67
C CYS A 16 18.25 1.44 32.10
N GLY A 17 19.20 2.15 32.72
CA GLY A 17 19.05 2.80 34.03
C GLY A 17 18.58 1.83 35.13
N GLU A 18 17.69 2.29 36.00
CA GLU A 18 17.18 1.52 37.15
C GLU A 18 16.36 0.29 36.72
N ARG A 19 15.75 0.27 35.52
CA ARG A 19 15.03 -0.90 34.97
C ARG A 19 15.97 -2.08 34.73
N GLY A 20 17.21 -1.81 34.38
CA GLY A 20 18.20 -2.82 34.04
C GLY A 20 17.99 -3.44 32.65
N VAL A 21 19.00 -4.20 32.21
CA VAL A 21 19.02 -4.81 30.86
C VAL A 21 17.95 -5.90 30.73
N VAL A 22 17.78 -6.75 31.74
CA VAL A 22 16.90 -7.91 31.69
C VAL A 22 15.43 -7.52 31.50
N ASP A 23 14.94 -6.56 32.30
CA ASP A 23 13.56 -6.07 32.21
C ASP A 23 13.33 -5.25 30.94
N THR A 24 14.33 -4.47 30.50
CA THR A 24 14.25 -3.76 29.21
C THR A 24 14.12 -4.75 28.05
N VAL A 25 14.91 -5.82 28.05
CA VAL A 25 14.84 -6.87 27.01
C VAL A 25 13.48 -7.59 27.05
N ARG A 26 12.97 -7.95 28.24
CA ARG A 26 11.66 -8.58 28.39
C ARG A 26 10.57 -7.74 27.73
N HIS A 27 10.46 -6.47 28.12
CA HIS A 27 9.46 -5.56 27.56
C HIS A 27 9.64 -5.34 26.05
N ALA A 28 10.86 -5.17 25.57
CA ALA A 28 11.12 -4.98 24.15
C ALA A 28 10.75 -6.23 23.32
N VAL A 29 11.00 -7.43 23.84
CA VAL A 29 10.59 -8.71 23.22
C VAL A 29 9.07 -8.86 23.24
N ASP A 30 8.41 -8.48 24.34
CA ASP A 30 6.94 -8.45 24.41
C ASP A 30 6.35 -7.47 23.37
N GLY A 31 7.04 -6.38 23.05
CA GLY A 31 6.68 -5.44 21.98
C GLY A 31 7.08 -5.87 20.56
N GLY A 32 7.72 -7.05 20.40
CA GLY A 32 7.99 -7.64 19.08
C GLY A 32 9.39 -7.44 18.52
N VAL A 33 10.39 -7.12 19.36
CA VAL A 33 11.82 -7.18 18.97
C VAL A 33 12.17 -8.59 18.50
N ARG A 34 12.88 -8.71 17.37
CA ARG A 34 13.24 -10.00 16.76
C ARG A 34 14.65 -10.46 17.07
N VAL A 35 15.57 -9.52 17.29
CA VAL A 35 16.95 -9.80 17.64
C VAL A 35 17.34 -8.96 18.83
N VAL A 36 17.99 -9.57 19.82
CA VAL A 36 18.60 -8.91 20.99
C VAL A 36 20.10 -9.15 20.95
N GLN A 37 20.86 -8.09 20.92
CA GLN A 37 22.32 -8.13 21.06
C GLN A 37 22.71 -7.61 22.45
N LEU A 38 23.21 -8.51 23.29
CA LEU A 38 23.80 -8.12 24.56
C LEU A 38 25.11 -7.39 24.30
N ARG A 39 25.15 -6.14 24.72
CA ARG A 39 26.35 -5.29 24.63
C ARG A 39 26.55 -4.59 25.96
N ASP A 40 27.64 -4.95 26.66
CA ASP A 40 28.16 -4.29 27.84
C ASP A 40 29.69 -4.21 27.70
N LYS A 41 30.21 -2.99 27.52
CA LYS A 41 31.65 -2.78 27.33
C LYS A 41 32.45 -2.78 28.65
N GLN A 42 31.76 -2.69 29.78
CA GLN A 42 32.39 -2.64 31.11
C GLN A 42 32.47 -4.01 31.77
N ALA A 43 31.60 -4.92 31.37
CA ALA A 43 31.46 -6.26 31.93
C ALA A 43 32.65 -7.16 31.52
N THR A 44 33.01 -8.05 32.38
CA THR A 44 33.94 -9.17 32.14
C THR A 44 33.24 -10.27 31.34
N ASP A 45 34.01 -11.19 30.73
CA ASP A 45 33.41 -12.32 29.98
C ASP A 45 32.56 -13.24 30.89
N ALA A 46 32.93 -13.40 32.17
CA ALA A 46 32.15 -14.15 33.13
C ALA A 46 30.77 -13.48 33.41
N GLU A 47 30.74 -12.16 33.54
CA GLU A 47 29.51 -11.39 33.73
C GLU A 47 28.63 -11.42 32.46
N ILE A 48 29.20 -11.28 31.25
CA ILE A 48 28.51 -11.43 29.98
C ILE A 48 27.93 -12.84 29.87
N THR A 49 28.67 -13.89 30.22
CA THR A 49 28.19 -15.27 30.21
C THR A 49 26.97 -15.42 31.11
N ALA A 50 27.04 -14.89 32.36
CA ALA A 50 25.92 -14.93 33.29
C ALA A 50 24.68 -14.19 32.77
N GLN A 51 24.85 -12.99 32.16
CA GLN A 51 23.77 -12.22 31.55
C GLN A 51 23.17 -12.95 30.35
N LEU A 52 23.97 -13.60 29.49
CA LEU A 52 23.47 -14.40 28.37
C LEU A 52 22.59 -15.57 28.85
N ILE A 53 23.00 -16.25 29.93
CA ILE A 53 22.20 -17.35 30.52
C ILE A 53 20.86 -16.81 31.05
N GLU A 54 20.85 -15.67 31.71
CA GLU A 54 19.62 -15.03 32.20
C GLU A 54 18.72 -14.54 31.05
N LEU A 55 19.26 -13.83 30.09
CA LEU A 55 18.51 -13.36 28.91
C LEU A 55 17.95 -14.51 28.08
N SER A 56 18.68 -15.61 27.92
CA SER A 56 18.19 -16.81 27.22
C SER A 56 16.90 -17.35 27.86
N ARG A 57 16.79 -17.32 29.20
CA ARG A 57 15.58 -17.73 29.91
C ARG A 57 14.43 -16.75 29.74
N VAL A 58 14.73 -15.45 29.81
CA VAL A 58 13.73 -14.38 29.69
C VAL A 58 13.16 -14.29 28.28
N ILE A 59 14.01 -14.44 27.27
CA ILE A 59 13.63 -14.41 25.87
C ILE A 59 12.82 -15.67 25.49
N ASP A 60 13.18 -16.82 26.06
CA ASP A 60 12.50 -18.12 25.88
C ASP A 60 12.21 -18.44 24.40
N GLY A 61 13.19 -18.21 23.55
CA GLY A 61 13.09 -18.48 22.12
C GLY A 61 12.23 -17.52 21.30
N ARG A 62 11.60 -16.50 21.89
CA ARG A 62 10.75 -15.51 21.18
C ARG A 62 11.54 -14.54 20.28
N SER A 63 12.83 -14.38 20.56
CA SER A 63 13.77 -13.57 19.78
C SER A 63 15.13 -14.26 19.70
N LEU A 64 15.93 -13.91 18.71
CA LEU A 64 17.31 -14.34 18.60
C LEU A 64 18.17 -13.60 19.63
N LEU A 65 19.06 -14.31 20.34
CA LEU A 65 19.99 -13.74 21.28
C LEU A 65 21.41 -13.78 20.72
N LEU A 66 22.01 -12.62 20.53
CA LEU A 66 23.40 -12.44 20.11
C LEU A 66 24.20 -11.74 21.19
N VAL A 67 25.52 -11.89 21.14
CA VAL A 67 26.44 -11.09 21.94
C VAL A 67 27.33 -10.21 21.05
N ASN A 68 27.66 -9.03 21.55
CA ASN A 68 28.56 -8.09 20.87
C ASN A 68 30.03 -8.42 21.22
N ASP A 69 30.87 -8.68 20.23
CA ASP A 69 32.34 -8.85 20.27
C ASP A 69 32.87 -10.05 21.09
N ARG A 70 32.09 -10.58 22.03
CA ARG A 70 32.53 -11.54 23.06
C ARG A 70 32.25 -13.00 22.69
N LEU A 71 32.97 -13.52 21.67
CA LEU A 71 32.77 -14.89 21.19
C LEU A 71 32.94 -15.96 22.28
N ASP A 72 33.99 -15.83 23.13
CA ASP A 72 34.28 -16.81 24.16
C ASP A 72 33.17 -16.87 25.24
N ALA A 73 32.55 -15.72 25.56
CA ALA A 73 31.38 -15.69 26.43
C ALA A 73 30.14 -16.36 25.82
N ALA A 74 29.94 -16.24 24.51
CA ALA A 74 28.86 -16.95 23.80
C ALA A 74 29.06 -18.48 23.88
N ILE A 75 30.27 -18.95 23.66
CA ILE A 75 30.63 -20.39 23.75
C ILE A 75 30.37 -20.89 25.16
N ALA A 76 30.88 -20.20 26.18
CA ALA A 76 30.70 -20.59 27.59
C ALA A 76 29.21 -20.61 28.00
N ALA A 77 28.42 -19.65 27.52
CA ALA A 77 26.98 -19.63 27.78
C ALA A 77 26.24 -20.82 27.12
N ARG A 78 26.60 -21.19 25.87
CA ARG A 78 26.07 -22.38 25.20
C ARG A 78 26.44 -23.67 25.89
N GLU A 79 27.70 -23.81 26.38
CA GLU A 79 28.16 -24.95 27.17
C GLU A 79 27.40 -25.06 28.48
N ALA A 80 26.97 -23.94 29.06
CA ALA A 80 26.10 -23.92 30.25
C ALA A 80 24.59 -24.15 29.92
N GLY A 81 24.25 -24.46 28.68
CA GLY A 81 22.88 -24.78 28.23
C GLY A 81 22.03 -23.57 27.88
N ALA A 82 22.61 -22.40 27.76
CA ALA A 82 21.86 -21.20 27.28
C ALA A 82 21.71 -21.23 25.76
N ARG A 83 20.57 -20.78 25.27
CA ARG A 83 20.33 -20.55 23.84
C ARG A 83 20.91 -19.18 23.46
N VAL A 84 22.10 -19.19 22.86
CA VAL A 84 22.74 -18.03 22.25
C VAL A 84 22.81 -18.29 20.75
N ASP A 85 22.06 -17.53 19.95
CA ASP A 85 21.88 -17.82 18.52
C ASP A 85 23.08 -17.35 17.69
N GLY A 86 23.92 -16.40 18.19
CA GLY A 86 25.12 -15.99 17.47
C GLY A 86 25.89 -14.83 18.09
N VAL A 87 26.69 -14.17 17.24
CA VAL A 87 27.53 -13.04 17.61
C VAL A 87 27.48 -11.92 16.57
N HIS A 88 27.68 -10.68 16.99
CA HIS A 88 27.97 -9.55 16.13
C HIS A 88 29.37 -9.02 16.40
N LEU A 89 30.20 -8.93 15.37
CA LEU A 89 31.62 -8.62 15.47
C LEU A 89 31.95 -7.30 14.74
N GLY A 90 32.86 -6.51 15.28
CA GLY A 90 33.47 -5.39 14.59
C GLY A 90 34.67 -5.80 13.76
N GLN A 91 35.26 -4.86 13.01
CA GLN A 91 36.39 -5.13 12.10
C GLN A 91 37.71 -5.48 12.84
N GLY A 92 37.84 -5.14 14.12
CA GLY A 92 39.01 -5.39 14.94
C GLY A 92 38.86 -6.51 15.97
N ASP A 93 37.70 -7.15 16.02
CA ASP A 93 37.35 -8.15 17.03
C ASP A 93 37.78 -9.59 16.62
N ALA A 94 37.19 -10.58 17.26
CA ALA A 94 37.45 -11.99 16.91
C ALA A 94 37.16 -12.29 15.43
N SER A 95 37.93 -13.16 14.83
CA SER A 95 37.72 -13.55 13.43
C SER A 95 36.35 -14.18 13.22
N VAL A 96 35.60 -13.68 12.23
CA VAL A 96 34.30 -14.26 11.81
C VAL A 96 34.44 -15.72 11.38
N LEU A 97 35.60 -16.11 10.82
CA LEU A 97 35.92 -17.49 10.49
C LEU A 97 35.99 -18.38 11.75
N ARG A 98 36.60 -17.88 12.83
CA ARG A 98 36.62 -18.57 14.12
C ARG A 98 35.19 -18.67 14.69
N ALA A 99 34.44 -17.57 14.65
CA ALA A 99 33.07 -17.57 15.13
C ALA A 99 32.20 -18.60 14.38
N ARG A 100 32.29 -18.69 13.07
CA ARG A 100 31.58 -19.70 12.26
C ARG A 100 32.03 -21.12 12.61
N SER A 101 33.33 -21.34 12.80
CA SER A 101 33.87 -22.68 13.15
C SER A 101 33.39 -23.13 14.53
N GLU A 102 33.38 -22.27 15.53
CA GLU A 102 33.07 -22.58 16.92
C GLU A 102 31.54 -22.67 17.18
N LEU A 103 30.76 -21.77 16.56
CA LEU A 103 29.32 -21.68 16.80
C LEU A 103 28.50 -22.58 15.87
N GLY A 104 29.13 -23.06 14.78
CA GLY A 104 28.48 -23.94 13.78
C GLY A 104 27.76 -23.22 12.65
N PRO A 105 27.22 -23.99 11.68
CA PRO A 105 26.62 -23.45 10.48
C PRO A 105 25.30 -22.66 10.72
N ASP A 106 24.58 -23.04 11.78
CA ASP A 106 23.27 -22.45 12.09
C ASP A 106 23.36 -21.17 12.93
N ALA A 107 24.56 -20.77 13.38
CA ALA A 107 24.73 -19.54 14.16
C ALA A 107 24.58 -18.31 13.29
N LEU A 108 23.92 -17.25 13.83
CA LEU A 108 23.79 -15.96 13.15
C LEU A 108 25.06 -15.10 13.42
N ILE A 109 25.85 -14.84 12.37
CA ILE A 109 27.08 -14.06 12.49
C ILE A 109 26.93 -12.74 11.75
N GLY A 110 26.90 -11.63 12.52
CA GLY A 110 26.88 -10.28 12.00
C GLY A 110 28.28 -9.66 11.95
N LEU A 111 28.54 -8.82 10.96
CA LEU A 111 29.78 -8.05 10.84
C LEU A 111 29.49 -6.57 10.61
N THR A 112 30.12 -5.69 11.37
CA THR A 112 30.04 -4.25 11.14
C THR A 112 30.73 -3.87 9.83
N ALA A 113 30.05 -3.15 8.93
CA ALA A 113 30.60 -2.62 7.70
C ALA A 113 30.07 -1.20 7.42
N ASN A 114 30.95 -0.25 7.13
CA ASN A 114 30.59 1.17 6.92
C ASN A 114 31.31 1.81 5.74
N SER A 115 32.01 1.00 4.94
CA SER A 115 32.76 1.46 3.76
C SER A 115 32.77 0.38 2.68
N ARG A 116 33.02 0.80 1.44
CA ARG A 116 33.18 -0.12 0.32
C ARG A 116 34.29 -1.15 0.59
N ALA A 117 35.40 -0.75 1.21
CA ALA A 117 36.48 -1.66 1.57
C ALA A 117 36.04 -2.75 2.55
N HIS A 118 35.18 -2.42 3.53
CA HIS A 118 34.63 -3.39 4.47
C HIS A 118 33.67 -4.37 3.77
N LEU A 119 32.86 -3.88 2.81
CA LEU A 119 32.01 -4.74 2.00
C LEU A 119 32.84 -5.71 1.17
N ASP A 120 33.83 -5.22 0.44
CA ASP A 120 34.69 -6.04 -0.40
C ASP A 120 35.45 -7.10 0.43
N ALA A 121 35.90 -6.74 1.64
CA ALA A 121 36.55 -7.67 2.57
C ALA A 121 35.56 -8.75 3.08
N ALA A 122 34.32 -8.39 3.39
CA ALA A 122 33.30 -9.34 3.80
C ALA A 122 32.92 -10.33 2.67
N LEU A 123 32.84 -9.84 1.42
CA LEU A 123 32.51 -10.65 0.24
C LEU A 123 33.67 -11.54 -0.20
N ALA A 124 34.90 -11.24 0.20
CA ALA A 124 36.07 -12.09 -0.04
C ALA A 124 36.12 -13.32 0.88
N LEU A 125 35.31 -13.37 1.95
CA LEU A 125 35.22 -14.51 2.85
C LEU A 125 34.48 -15.70 2.16
N PRO A 126 34.71 -16.93 2.61
CA PRO A 126 33.93 -18.06 2.13
C PRO A 126 32.41 -17.81 2.34
N ALA A 127 31.60 -18.24 1.37
CA ALA A 127 30.15 -18.10 1.45
C ALA A 127 29.60 -18.72 2.75
N GLY A 128 28.61 -18.05 3.38
CA GLY A 128 28.03 -18.47 4.63
C GLY A 128 28.90 -18.19 5.88
N THR A 129 30.03 -17.47 5.76
CA THR A 129 30.83 -17.05 6.93
C THR A 129 30.12 -15.94 7.70
N VAL A 130 29.54 -14.98 7.00
CA VAL A 130 28.78 -13.84 7.55
C VAL A 130 27.36 -13.89 7.02
N ASP A 131 26.37 -13.68 7.88
CA ASP A 131 24.95 -13.74 7.51
C ASP A 131 24.33 -12.38 7.25
N TYR A 132 24.80 -11.32 7.93
CA TYR A 132 24.34 -9.95 7.73
C TYR A 132 25.41 -8.91 8.06
N LEU A 133 25.22 -7.70 7.54
CA LEU A 133 26.07 -6.56 7.81
C LEU A 133 25.36 -5.52 8.67
N GLY A 134 26.01 -5.07 9.76
CA GLY A 134 25.59 -3.88 10.50
C GLY A 134 26.18 -2.63 9.85
N VAL A 135 25.33 -1.81 9.23
CA VAL A 135 25.74 -0.68 8.37
C VAL A 135 25.39 0.65 9.03
N GLY A 136 26.37 1.45 9.30
CA GLY A 136 26.18 2.77 9.93
C GLY A 136 27.51 3.45 10.30
N VAL A 137 27.42 4.62 10.97
CA VAL A 137 26.24 5.19 11.61
C VAL A 137 25.36 5.91 10.58
N ILE A 138 24.04 5.80 10.74
CA ILE A 138 23.08 6.52 9.89
C ILE A 138 23.07 8.01 10.26
N ARG A 139 23.06 8.31 11.56
CA ARG A 139 23.11 9.66 12.12
C ARG A 139 24.16 9.73 13.23
N PRO A 140 24.69 10.92 13.57
CA PRO A 140 25.57 11.08 14.74
C PRO A 140 24.93 10.52 16.01
N THR A 141 25.69 9.77 16.80
CA THR A 141 25.17 9.11 17.99
C THR A 141 26.10 9.26 19.18
N LYS A 142 25.55 9.37 20.40
CA LYS A 142 26.31 9.45 21.65
C LYS A 142 26.71 8.07 22.18
N THR A 143 26.06 7.01 21.75
CA THR A 143 26.31 5.62 22.21
C THR A 143 27.62 5.01 21.67
N LYS A 144 28.18 5.62 20.61
CA LYS A 144 29.49 5.28 20.05
C LYS A 144 30.18 6.58 19.61
N PRO A 145 30.86 7.32 20.51
CA PRO A 145 31.45 8.63 20.19
C PRO A 145 32.48 8.60 19.05
N ASP A 146 33.24 7.49 18.96
CA ASP A 146 34.31 7.30 17.96
C ASP A 146 33.78 6.67 16.66
N HIS A 147 32.67 7.20 16.14
CA HIS A 147 32.10 6.69 14.88
C HIS A 147 32.64 7.45 13.66
N PRO A 148 32.72 6.79 12.49
CA PRO A 148 33.02 7.46 11.23
C PRO A 148 31.96 8.49 10.88
N PRO A 149 32.14 9.34 9.84
CA PRO A 149 31.10 10.23 9.34
C PRO A 149 29.81 9.49 9.08
N ALA A 150 28.68 10.11 9.44
CA ALA A 150 27.37 9.52 9.25
C ALA A 150 27.08 9.31 7.75
N LEU A 151 26.58 8.13 7.39
CA LEU A 151 26.24 7.77 6.03
C LEU A 151 24.96 8.46 5.52
N GLY A 152 24.03 8.76 6.42
CA GLY A 152 22.67 9.15 6.04
C GLY A 152 21.90 8.00 5.39
N VAL A 153 20.65 8.27 5.01
CA VAL A 153 19.79 7.30 4.31
C VAL A 153 20.31 7.00 2.90
N ASP A 154 20.79 8.01 2.17
CA ASP A 154 21.30 7.84 0.80
C ASP A 154 22.61 7.04 0.76
N GLY A 155 23.52 7.31 1.70
CA GLY A 155 24.75 6.51 1.83
C GLY A 155 24.44 5.05 2.20
N PHE A 156 23.47 4.83 3.07
CA PHE A 156 22.98 3.48 3.38
C PHE A 156 22.37 2.80 2.13
N ARG A 157 21.51 3.50 1.38
CA ARG A 157 20.91 3.00 0.13
C ARG A 157 21.98 2.53 -0.85
N ALA A 158 23.00 3.34 -1.09
CA ALA A 158 24.10 3.01 -1.99
C ALA A 158 24.88 1.77 -1.51
N PHE A 159 25.08 1.65 -0.18
CA PHE A 159 25.74 0.49 0.40
C PHE A 159 24.91 -0.77 0.30
N ALA A 160 23.63 -0.72 0.68
CA ALA A 160 22.70 -1.84 0.63
C ALA A 160 22.49 -2.37 -0.80
N ALA A 161 22.37 -1.46 -1.78
CA ALA A 161 22.26 -1.83 -3.20
C ALA A 161 23.50 -2.54 -3.74
N ALA A 162 24.68 -2.33 -3.15
CA ALA A 162 25.93 -2.98 -3.54
C ALA A 162 26.20 -4.29 -2.79
N SER A 163 25.43 -4.61 -1.75
CA SER A 163 25.63 -5.79 -0.89
C SER A 163 24.66 -6.91 -1.26
N PRO A 164 25.15 -8.13 -1.52
CA PRO A 164 24.29 -9.32 -1.60
C PRO A 164 23.88 -9.84 -0.21
N LEU A 165 24.51 -9.36 0.88
CA LEU A 165 24.16 -9.73 2.25
C LEU A 165 23.10 -8.76 2.80
N PRO A 166 22.20 -9.23 3.66
CA PRO A 166 21.24 -8.38 4.37
C PRO A 166 21.97 -7.26 5.14
N CYS A 167 21.50 -6.01 5.00
CA CYS A 167 22.07 -4.83 5.66
C CYS A 167 21.11 -4.33 6.75
N VAL A 168 21.58 -4.30 7.99
CA VAL A 168 20.86 -3.74 9.14
C VAL A 168 21.37 -2.32 9.40
N ALA A 169 20.47 -1.34 9.38
CA ALA A 169 20.81 0.05 9.63
C ALA A 169 21.04 0.31 11.11
N ILE A 170 22.16 0.94 11.49
CA ILE A 170 22.53 1.19 12.89
C ILE A 170 23.15 2.58 13.10
N GLY A 171 22.99 3.10 14.31
CA GLY A 171 23.61 4.34 14.77
C GLY A 171 22.75 5.57 14.55
N GLY A 172 22.12 6.06 15.62
CA GLY A 172 21.24 7.22 15.63
C GLY A 172 19.90 7.00 14.93
N VAL A 173 19.50 5.76 14.76
CA VAL A 173 18.22 5.36 14.13
C VAL A 173 17.07 5.54 15.11
N GLY A 174 16.03 6.26 14.68
CA GLY A 174 14.78 6.47 15.40
C GLY A 174 13.58 5.93 14.63
N ILE A 175 12.41 6.01 15.26
CA ILE A 175 11.17 5.50 14.66
C ILE A 175 10.81 6.20 13.33
N ASP A 176 11.15 7.50 13.21
CA ASP A 176 10.87 8.29 11.99
C ASP A 176 11.77 7.92 10.81
N ASP A 177 12.84 7.17 11.04
CA ASP A 177 13.74 6.70 9.98
C ASP A 177 13.24 5.39 9.33
N THR A 178 12.22 4.75 9.91
CA THR A 178 11.79 3.39 9.58
C THR A 178 11.43 3.23 8.08
N GLU A 179 10.56 4.09 7.55
CA GLU A 179 10.14 4.03 6.15
C GLU A 179 11.31 4.29 5.20
N ALA A 180 12.04 5.38 5.45
CA ALA A 180 13.12 5.80 4.58
C ALA A 180 14.26 4.77 4.51
N LEU A 181 14.57 4.10 5.64
CA LEU A 181 15.60 3.05 5.67
C LEU A 181 15.10 1.75 5.05
N ARG A 182 13.83 1.38 5.26
CA ARG A 182 13.25 0.21 4.59
C ARG A 182 13.25 0.40 3.07
N ASP A 183 12.83 1.57 2.57
CA ASP A 183 12.87 1.93 1.15
C ASP A 183 14.31 2.01 0.60
N ALA A 184 15.27 2.28 1.47
CA ALA A 184 16.70 2.24 1.14
C ALA A 184 17.28 0.82 1.07
N GLY A 185 16.47 -0.23 1.31
CA GLY A 185 16.88 -1.63 1.25
C GLY A 185 17.41 -2.19 2.57
N ALA A 186 17.06 -1.58 3.72
CA ALA A 186 17.40 -2.16 5.01
C ALA A 186 16.64 -3.48 5.24
N ALA A 187 17.36 -4.51 5.69
CA ALA A 187 16.79 -5.75 6.18
C ALA A 187 16.26 -5.61 7.63
N GLY A 188 16.66 -4.55 8.33
CA GLY A 188 16.21 -4.24 9.66
C GLY A 188 16.86 -3.00 10.26
N LEU A 189 16.38 -2.62 11.45
CA LEU A 189 16.83 -1.44 12.21
C LEU A 189 17.42 -1.88 13.54
N ALA A 190 18.72 -1.62 13.77
CA ALA A 190 19.36 -1.82 15.06
C ALA A 190 19.31 -0.52 15.87
N VAL A 191 18.61 -0.57 16.99
CA VAL A 191 18.36 0.57 17.86
C VAL A 191 18.94 0.33 19.26
N VAL A 192 19.42 1.40 19.89
CA VAL A 192 19.93 1.39 21.26
C VAL A 192 19.07 2.31 22.13
N SER A 193 19.31 3.61 22.09
CA SER A 193 18.62 4.59 22.92
C SER A 193 17.12 4.65 22.70
N ALA A 194 16.67 4.38 21.47
CA ALA A 194 15.26 4.39 21.12
C ALA A 194 14.44 3.28 21.82
N LEU A 195 15.09 2.27 22.43
CA LEU A 195 14.43 1.24 23.24
C LEU A 195 14.99 1.18 24.67
N CYS A 196 16.29 1.42 24.89
CA CYS A 196 16.87 1.35 26.24
C CYS A 196 16.46 2.53 27.11
N ALA A 197 16.33 3.75 26.54
CA ALA A 197 16.15 5.00 27.29
C ALA A 197 14.68 5.49 27.35
N VAL A 198 13.72 4.68 26.89
CA VAL A 198 12.30 5.06 26.90
C VAL A 198 11.58 4.54 28.14
N GLU A 199 10.45 5.13 28.47
CA GLU A 199 9.62 4.75 29.63
C GLU A 199 8.99 3.37 29.41
N ASP A 200 8.42 3.14 28.22
CA ASP A 200 7.83 1.84 27.85
C ASP A 200 8.51 1.26 26.59
N PRO A 201 9.44 0.31 26.76
CA PRO A 201 10.08 -0.38 25.65
C PRO A 201 9.14 -1.27 24.86
N ALA A 202 8.04 -1.79 25.47
CA ALA A 202 7.11 -2.67 24.78
C ALA A 202 6.25 -1.86 23.79
N GLU A 203 5.67 -0.73 24.24
CA GLU A 203 4.91 0.17 23.38
C GLU A 203 5.78 0.72 22.25
N THR A 204 7.00 1.16 22.58
CA THR A 204 7.89 1.70 21.55
C THR A 204 8.33 0.65 20.53
N ALA A 205 8.64 -0.56 20.96
CA ALA A 205 8.98 -1.66 20.06
C ALA A 205 7.79 -2.02 19.15
N ALA A 206 6.58 -2.09 19.70
CA ALA A 206 5.37 -2.35 18.92
C ALA A 206 5.13 -1.25 17.85
N ALA A 207 5.38 0.01 18.19
CA ALA A 207 5.29 1.12 17.23
C ALA A 207 6.32 1.00 16.09
N PHE A 208 7.57 0.64 16.39
CA PHE A 208 8.59 0.35 15.36
C PHE A 208 8.16 -0.80 14.44
N VAL A 209 7.69 -1.90 15.01
CA VAL A 209 7.24 -3.09 14.24
C VAL A 209 6.07 -2.73 13.35
N GLN A 210 5.09 -2.01 13.87
CA GLN A 210 3.93 -1.55 13.10
C GLN A 210 4.36 -0.67 11.91
N ARG A 211 5.22 0.32 12.17
CA ARG A 211 5.71 1.23 11.12
C ARG A 211 6.59 0.51 10.09
N TRP A 212 7.42 -0.42 10.52
CA TRP A 212 8.19 -1.29 9.63
C TRP A 212 7.29 -2.12 8.70
N ARG A 213 6.23 -2.73 9.23
CA ARG A 213 5.28 -3.53 8.46
C ARG A 213 4.50 -2.67 7.46
N ALA A 214 4.03 -1.49 7.89
CA ALA A 214 3.26 -0.58 7.05
C ALA A 214 4.05 -0.03 5.84
N ALA A 215 5.37 0.08 5.95
CA ALA A 215 6.25 0.68 4.93
C ALA A 215 6.53 -0.20 3.70
N GLY A 216 6.01 -1.42 3.60
CA GLY A 216 6.33 -2.31 2.46
C GLY A 216 5.20 -3.23 2.05
N VAL A 217 5.36 -3.88 0.88
CA VAL A 217 4.45 -4.96 0.44
C VAL A 217 4.77 -6.21 1.27
N PRO A 218 3.85 -6.72 2.10
CA PRO A 218 4.10 -7.90 2.92
C PRO A 218 4.24 -9.16 2.07
N ARG A 219 5.21 -10.00 2.42
CA ARG A 219 5.47 -11.31 1.81
C ARG A 219 4.78 -12.39 2.64
N VAL A 220 3.69 -12.92 2.10
CA VAL A 220 2.82 -13.84 2.82
C VAL A 220 2.91 -15.23 2.21
N LEU A 221 3.28 -16.23 3.02
CA LEU A 221 3.37 -17.61 2.61
C LEU A 221 2.08 -18.37 2.94
N SER A 222 1.43 -18.93 1.92
CA SER A 222 0.36 -19.90 2.11
C SER A 222 0.96 -21.33 2.16
N ILE A 223 0.66 -22.07 3.21
CA ILE A 223 0.98 -23.49 3.34
C ILE A 223 -0.35 -24.24 3.35
N ALA A 224 -0.76 -24.79 2.20
CA ALA A 224 -2.07 -25.40 2.05
C ALA A 224 -2.15 -26.37 0.86
N GLY A 225 -3.25 -27.08 0.75
CA GLY A 225 -3.57 -27.89 -0.40
C GLY A 225 -3.90 -27.05 -1.64
N SER A 226 -3.76 -27.62 -2.82
CA SER A 226 -4.08 -27.04 -4.10
C SER A 226 -5.54 -27.34 -4.46
N ASP A 227 -6.28 -26.35 -5.01
CA ASP A 227 -7.59 -26.52 -5.66
C ASP A 227 -7.49 -26.13 -7.13
N PRO A 228 -7.48 -27.11 -8.08
CA PRO A 228 -7.33 -26.80 -9.51
C PRO A 228 -8.50 -26.00 -10.08
N SER A 229 -9.65 -25.94 -9.40
CA SER A 229 -10.78 -25.08 -9.81
C SER A 229 -10.54 -23.60 -9.48
N GLY A 230 -9.54 -23.31 -8.66
CA GLY A 230 -9.12 -21.95 -8.32
C GLY A 230 -9.98 -21.27 -7.26
N GLY A 231 -10.95 -21.97 -6.65
CA GLY A 231 -11.91 -21.41 -5.70
C GLY A 231 -11.47 -21.47 -4.25
N ALA A 232 -10.58 -22.41 -3.88
CA ALA A 232 -10.08 -22.60 -2.53
C ALA A 232 -8.56 -22.88 -2.55
N GLY A 233 -8.00 -23.37 -1.43
CA GLY A 233 -6.60 -23.74 -1.29
C GLY A 233 -5.64 -22.60 -1.65
N VAL A 234 -4.40 -22.97 -2.01
CA VAL A 234 -3.35 -21.98 -2.36
C VAL A 234 -3.77 -21.02 -3.47
N GLN A 235 -4.65 -21.43 -4.38
CA GLN A 235 -5.13 -20.57 -5.47
C GLN A 235 -6.03 -19.44 -4.96
N ALA A 236 -6.91 -19.72 -4.02
CA ALA A 236 -7.72 -18.68 -3.36
C ALA A 236 -6.85 -17.83 -2.42
N ASP A 237 -5.90 -18.44 -1.73
CA ASP A 237 -4.97 -17.76 -0.83
C ASP A 237 -4.15 -16.71 -1.58
N LEU A 238 -3.51 -17.08 -2.69
CA LEU A 238 -2.71 -16.16 -3.51
C LEU A 238 -3.53 -14.98 -4.04
N LYS A 239 -4.78 -15.24 -4.50
CA LYS A 239 -5.69 -14.18 -4.94
C LYS A 239 -6.07 -13.25 -3.79
N SER A 240 -6.34 -13.79 -2.61
CA SER A 240 -6.73 -13.03 -1.42
C SER A 240 -5.58 -12.18 -0.89
N ILE A 241 -4.36 -12.74 -0.87
CA ILE A 241 -3.14 -12.02 -0.52
C ILE A 241 -2.92 -10.85 -1.49
N ALA A 242 -2.99 -11.09 -2.80
CA ALA A 242 -2.83 -10.06 -3.83
C ALA A 242 -3.92 -8.98 -3.73
N ALA A 243 -5.20 -9.36 -3.54
CA ALA A 243 -6.31 -8.43 -3.37
C ALA A 243 -6.18 -7.58 -2.09
N SER A 244 -5.48 -8.08 -1.07
CA SER A 244 -5.19 -7.39 0.19
C SER A 244 -3.90 -6.57 0.16
N GLY A 245 -3.19 -6.54 -0.98
CA GLY A 245 -1.97 -5.76 -1.20
C GLY A 245 -0.69 -6.43 -0.70
N GLY A 246 -0.64 -7.77 -0.66
CA GLY A 246 0.54 -8.56 -0.33
C GLY A 246 1.15 -9.26 -1.55
N TYR A 247 2.40 -9.69 -1.41
CA TYR A 247 3.07 -10.63 -2.32
C TYR A 247 2.85 -12.05 -1.80
N GLY A 248 2.08 -12.86 -2.55
CA GLY A 248 1.72 -14.21 -2.16
C GLY A 248 2.72 -15.26 -2.65
N MET A 249 3.16 -16.13 -1.75
CA MET A 249 3.95 -17.32 -2.01
C MET A 249 3.16 -18.55 -1.57
N ALA A 250 3.46 -19.73 -2.12
CA ALA A 250 2.73 -20.94 -1.78
C ALA A 250 3.63 -22.17 -1.66
N VAL A 251 3.42 -22.94 -0.60
CA VAL A 251 3.95 -24.29 -0.40
C VAL A 251 2.77 -25.26 -0.39
N ILE A 252 2.84 -26.29 -1.23
CA ILE A 252 1.73 -27.21 -1.47
C ILE A 252 1.84 -28.44 -0.61
N THR A 253 0.86 -28.64 0.28
CA THR A 253 0.78 -29.79 1.21
C THR A 253 0.09 -30.98 0.58
N ALA A 254 -0.84 -30.75 -0.34
CA ALA A 254 -1.58 -31.78 -1.05
C ALA A 254 -2.07 -31.27 -2.40
N LEU A 255 -2.14 -32.14 -3.37
CA LEU A 255 -2.75 -31.90 -4.67
C LEU A 255 -4.14 -32.54 -4.69
N THR A 256 -5.19 -31.77 -5.01
CA THR A 256 -6.53 -32.31 -5.13
C THR A 256 -6.95 -32.44 -6.59
N ALA A 257 -7.75 -33.43 -6.89
CA ALA A 257 -8.57 -33.49 -8.09
C ALA A 257 -9.98 -32.99 -7.71
N GLN A 258 -10.20 -31.68 -7.77
CA GLN A 258 -11.36 -30.99 -7.22
C GLN A 258 -12.00 -30.05 -8.24
N ASN A 259 -13.30 -29.83 -8.10
CA ASN A 259 -14.05 -28.79 -8.82
C ASN A 259 -15.21 -28.27 -7.94
N THR A 260 -16.07 -27.41 -8.49
CA THR A 260 -17.19 -26.80 -7.72
C THR A 260 -18.22 -27.80 -7.18
N ARG A 261 -18.14 -29.09 -7.54
CA ARG A 261 -19.06 -30.15 -7.09
C ARG A 261 -18.49 -31.02 -5.98
N GLY A 262 -17.17 -31.00 -5.75
CA GLY A 262 -16.50 -31.76 -4.69
C GLY A 262 -15.11 -32.25 -5.04
N VAL A 263 -14.49 -32.93 -4.08
CA VAL A 263 -13.15 -33.53 -4.16
C VAL A 263 -13.28 -34.96 -4.68
N ARG A 264 -12.52 -35.32 -5.71
CA ARG A 264 -12.50 -36.68 -6.30
C ARG A 264 -11.32 -37.51 -5.85
N ALA A 265 -10.17 -36.87 -5.63
CA ALA A 265 -8.95 -37.52 -5.17
C ALA A 265 -8.03 -36.50 -4.52
N VAL A 266 -7.20 -36.97 -3.59
CA VAL A 266 -6.14 -36.19 -2.92
C VAL A 266 -4.83 -36.97 -3.08
N HIS A 267 -3.78 -36.28 -3.48
CA HIS A 267 -2.42 -36.79 -3.52
C HIS A 267 -1.55 -35.93 -2.57
N VAL A 268 -0.96 -36.56 -1.58
CA VAL A 268 -0.04 -35.92 -0.64
C VAL A 268 1.37 -36.19 -1.12
N PRO A 269 2.16 -35.15 -1.49
CA PRO A 269 3.57 -35.30 -1.81
C PRO A 269 4.36 -35.86 -0.61
N PRO A 270 5.51 -36.51 -0.85
CA PRO A 270 6.41 -36.93 0.24
C PRO A 270 6.78 -35.74 1.13
N THR A 271 6.86 -35.96 2.43
CA THR A 271 7.16 -34.88 3.41
C THR A 271 8.56 -34.32 3.24
N GLU A 272 9.50 -35.07 2.71
CA GLU A 272 10.82 -34.58 2.31
C GLU A 272 10.69 -33.48 1.26
N PHE A 273 9.82 -33.66 0.24
CA PHE A 273 9.60 -32.63 -0.79
C PHE A 273 8.84 -31.41 -0.22
N LEU A 274 7.95 -31.60 0.74
CA LEU A 274 7.35 -30.48 1.48
C LEU A 274 8.43 -29.66 2.19
N ARG A 275 9.40 -30.34 2.85
CA ARG A 275 10.51 -29.67 3.50
C ARG A 275 11.38 -28.90 2.51
N GLU A 276 11.70 -29.50 1.37
CA GLU A 276 12.46 -28.82 0.30
C GLU A 276 11.77 -27.56 -0.20
N GLN A 277 10.42 -27.55 -0.35
CA GLN A 277 9.66 -26.34 -0.71
C GLN A 277 9.78 -25.25 0.37
N LEU A 278 9.64 -25.62 1.64
CA LEU A 278 9.74 -24.70 2.78
C LEU A 278 11.14 -24.11 2.92
N ASP A 279 12.16 -24.96 2.81
CA ASP A 279 13.57 -24.55 2.90
C ASP A 279 13.95 -23.63 1.73
N ALA A 280 13.52 -23.94 0.51
CA ALA A 280 13.78 -23.10 -0.67
C ALA A 280 13.23 -21.68 -0.53
N ILE A 281 12.07 -21.51 0.13
CA ILE A 281 11.56 -20.17 0.44
C ILE A 281 12.39 -19.50 1.51
N SER A 282 12.67 -20.23 2.63
CA SER A 282 13.36 -19.66 3.78
C SER A 282 14.83 -19.33 3.52
N ASP A 283 15.44 -19.95 2.53
CA ASP A 283 16.84 -19.71 2.15
C ASP A 283 17.05 -18.37 1.42
N ASP A 284 15.98 -17.84 0.80
CA ASP A 284 16.06 -16.65 -0.05
C ASP A 284 15.11 -15.53 0.39
N ILE A 285 13.92 -15.85 0.90
CA ILE A 285 12.85 -14.88 1.13
C ILE A 285 12.49 -14.80 2.61
N ALA A 286 12.63 -13.61 3.20
CA ALA A 286 12.09 -13.35 4.53
C ALA A 286 10.55 -13.32 4.47
N VAL A 287 9.90 -14.17 5.26
CA VAL A 287 8.44 -14.32 5.32
C VAL A 287 7.88 -13.42 6.41
N ASP A 288 7.01 -12.47 6.04
CA ASP A 288 6.39 -11.53 6.98
C ASP A 288 5.19 -12.15 7.70
N ALA A 289 4.43 -13.02 7.03
CA ALA A 289 3.35 -13.81 7.64
C ALA A 289 3.17 -15.16 6.95
N VAL A 290 2.65 -16.12 7.71
CA VAL A 290 2.26 -17.42 7.20
C VAL A 290 0.77 -17.64 7.42
N LYS A 291 0.06 -18.08 6.36
CA LYS A 291 -1.28 -18.63 6.49
C LYS A 291 -1.22 -20.13 6.27
N ILE A 292 -1.77 -20.86 7.19
CA ILE A 292 -1.83 -22.33 7.14
C ILE A 292 -3.28 -22.78 6.92
N GLY A 293 -3.48 -23.63 5.92
CA GLY A 293 -4.78 -24.22 5.61
C GLY A 293 -4.78 -25.74 5.73
N MET A 294 -5.28 -26.46 4.72
CA MET A 294 -5.36 -27.92 4.71
C MET A 294 -3.98 -28.58 4.76
N LEU A 295 -3.75 -29.47 5.74
CA LEU A 295 -2.47 -30.17 5.97
C LEU A 295 -2.54 -31.70 5.75
N ALA A 296 -3.69 -32.26 5.42
CA ALA A 296 -3.96 -33.63 5.08
C ALA A 296 -3.69 -34.69 6.18
N ASN A 297 -2.50 -34.76 6.81
CA ASN A 297 -2.12 -35.76 7.76
C ASN A 297 -1.15 -35.27 8.85
N ALA A 298 -0.94 -36.10 9.90
CA ALA A 298 -0.12 -35.77 11.04
C ALA A 298 1.37 -35.55 10.72
N GLU A 299 1.91 -36.21 9.70
CA GLU A 299 3.31 -36.10 9.30
C GLU A 299 3.57 -34.74 8.64
N VAL A 300 2.66 -34.30 7.76
CA VAL A 300 2.67 -32.94 7.17
C VAL A 300 2.58 -31.86 8.26
N ILE A 301 1.69 -32.04 9.27
CA ILE A 301 1.58 -31.11 10.40
C ILE A 301 2.90 -31.00 11.16
N ARG A 302 3.53 -32.12 11.50
CA ARG A 302 4.83 -32.15 12.21
C ARG A 302 5.92 -31.43 11.40
N THR A 303 5.99 -31.68 10.11
CA THR A 303 6.97 -31.02 9.23
C THR A 303 6.78 -29.49 9.20
N VAL A 304 5.54 -29.02 9.16
CA VAL A 304 5.21 -27.59 9.21
C VAL A 304 5.55 -26.98 10.58
N VAL A 305 5.25 -27.69 11.68
CA VAL A 305 5.58 -27.28 13.05
C VAL A 305 7.10 -27.12 13.22
N ASP A 306 7.88 -28.11 12.78
CA ASP A 306 9.35 -28.08 12.85
C ASP A 306 9.92 -26.92 12.03
N TRP A 307 9.31 -26.61 10.88
CA TRP A 307 9.70 -25.46 10.08
C TRP A 307 9.36 -24.14 10.77
N ILE A 308 8.16 -23.99 11.37
CA ILE A 308 7.78 -22.78 12.11
C ILE A 308 8.75 -22.52 13.26
N ASP A 309 9.10 -23.57 14.01
CA ASP A 309 10.04 -23.48 15.15
C ASP A 309 11.43 -23.03 14.73
N THR A 310 11.80 -23.31 13.47
CA THR A 310 13.10 -22.94 12.91
C THR A 310 13.04 -21.56 12.21
N ALA A 311 12.05 -21.33 11.36
CA ALA A 311 11.91 -20.11 10.54
C ALA A 311 11.38 -18.91 11.33
N ARG A 312 10.57 -19.16 12.36
CA ARG A 312 9.97 -18.15 13.27
C ARG A 312 9.31 -16.98 12.53
N PRO A 313 8.34 -17.26 11.67
CA PRO A 313 7.63 -16.18 10.98
C PRO A 313 6.99 -15.24 11.99
N SER A 314 6.91 -13.94 11.63
CA SER A 314 6.42 -12.90 12.54
C SER A 314 4.94 -13.04 12.89
N ILE A 315 4.16 -13.65 11.98
CA ILE A 315 2.71 -13.84 12.11
C ILE A 315 2.36 -15.22 11.56
N VAL A 316 1.59 -15.99 12.36
CA VAL A 316 1.07 -17.31 11.97
C VAL A 316 -0.45 -17.31 12.11
N VAL A 317 -1.16 -17.41 10.98
CA VAL A 317 -2.63 -17.55 10.93
C VAL A 317 -2.98 -18.98 10.53
N VAL A 318 -3.70 -19.70 11.39
CA VAL A 318 -4.13 -21.08 11.14
C VAL A 318 -5.63 -21.14 10.87
N ASP A 319 -6.00 -21.55 9.66
CA ASP A 319 -7.36 -21.94 9.31
C ASP A 319 -7.47 -23.46 9.48
N PRO A 320 -8.12 -23.98 10.55
CA PRO A 320 -8.08 -25.38 10.92
C PRO A 320 -9.02 -26.22 10.05
N VAL A 321 -8.74 -26.26 8.73
CA VAL A 321 -9.58 -26.92 7.74
C VAL A 321 -9.62 -28.42 7.96
N MET A 322 -10.76 -28.94 8.42
CA MET A 322 -10.97 -30.37 8.69
C MET A 322 -11.88 -31.02 7.66
N VAL A 323 -12.84 -30.25 7.11
CA VAL A 323 -13.85 -30.72 6.18
C VAL A 323 -13.97 -29.72 5.01
N ALA A 324 -14.06 -30.22 3.78
CA ALA A 324 -14.32 -29.38 2.61
C ALA A 324 -15.76 -28.83 2.64
N THR A 325 -16.03 -27.75 1.91
CA THR A 325 -17.38 -27.19 1.75
C THR A 325 -18.39 -28.22 1.16
N SER A 326 -17.88 -29.23 0.44
CA SER A 326 -18.67 -30.37 -0.08
C SER A 326 -19.05 -31.42 0.96
N GLY A 327 -18.51 -31.34 2.20
CA GLY A 327 -18.68 -32.33 3.27
C GLY A 327 -17.60 -33.42 3.30
N ASP A 328 -16.65 -33.39 2.38
CA ASP A 328 -15.55 -34.36 2.34
C ASP A 328 -14.56 -34.11 3.46
N ARG A 329 -14.21 -35.16 4.24
CA ARG A 329 -13.22 -35.08 5.32
C ARG A 329 -11.81 -34.93 4.73
N LEU A 330 -11.08 -33.91 5.19
CA LEU A 330 -9.75 -33.54 4.68
C LEU A 330 -8.62 -33.82 5.67
N LEU A 331 -8.94 -34.16 6.94
CA LEU A 331 -8.01 -34.52 7.98
C LEU A 331 -8.34 -35.92 8.53
N ASP A 332 -7.32 -36.72 8.85
CA ASP A 332 -7.50 -37.98 9.57
C ASP A 332 -7.49 -37.77 11.10
N ALA A 333 -7.88 -38.78 11.86
CA ALA A 333 -8.01 -38.69 13.34
C ALA A 333 -6.66 -38.48 14.05
N GLU A 334 -5.54 -38.96 13.49
CA GLU A 334 -4.20 -38.75 14.04
C GLU A 334 -3.75 -37.28 13.81
N ALA A 335 -4.12 -36.72 12.68
CA ALA A 335 -3.85 -35.31 12.33
C ALA A 335 -4.61 -34.34 13.24
N GLU A 336 -5.85 -34.65 13.62
CA GLU A 336 -6.61 -33.86 14.63
C GLU A 336 -5.85 -33.74 15.94
N HIS A 337 -5.20 -34.84 16.41
CA HIS A 337 -4.37 -34.80 17.62
C HIS A 337 -3.08 -33.99 17.43
N ALA A 338 -2.42 -34.12 16.27
CA ALA A 338 -1.20 -33.38 15.95
C ALA A 338 -1.45 -31.86 15.80
N LEU A 339 -2.68 -31.46 15.44
CA LEU A 339 -3.06 -30.07 15.23
C LEU A 339 -2.85 -29.19 16.46
N GLY A 340 -3.01 -29.76 17.69
CA GLY A 340 -2.78 -29.03 18.94
C GLY A 340 -1.38 -28.38 19.03
N ALA A 341 -0.35 -29.08 18.55
CA ALA A 341 1.02 -28.56 18.53
C ALA A 341 1.17 -27.37 17.55
N LEU A 342 0.44 -27.36 16.44
CA LEU A 342 0.41 -26.27 15.48
C LEU A 342 -0.34 -25.08 16.05
N LEU A 343 -1.50 -25.29 16.67
CA LEU A 343 -2.33 -24.23 17.26
C LEU A 343 -1.61 -23.46 18.36
N ALA A 344 -0.73 -24.12 19.12
CA ALA A 344 0.10 -23.49 20.15
C ALA A 344 1.17 -22.53 19.57
N ARG A 345 1.34 -22.48 18.25
CA ARG A 345 2.27 -21.61 17.54
C ARG A 345 1.56 -20.53 16.71
N ALA A 346 0.23 -20.56 16.74
CA ALA A 346 -0.58 -19.59 16.01
C ALA A 346 -0.70 -18.28 16.78
N ASP A 347 -0.70 -17.16 16.07
CA ASP A 347 -1.13 -15.86 16.59
C ASP A 347 -2.66 -15.73 16.49
N VAL A 348 -3.25 -16.23 15.38
CA VAL A 348 -4.69 -16.24 15.16
C VAL A 348 -5.15 -17.55 14.57
N ILE A 349 -6.23 -18.10 15.11
CA ILE A 349 -6.92 -19.31 14.61
C ILE A 349 -8.29 -18.90 14.08
N THR A 350 -8.74 -19.45 12.94
CA THR A 350 -9.97 -19.01 12.28
C THR A 350 -11.01 -20.14 12.12
N PRO A 351 -11.51 -20.77 13.19
CA PRO A 351 -12.47 -21.88 13.09
C PRO A 351 -13.88 -21.39 12.71
N ASN A 352 -14.60 -22.19 11.92
CA ASN A 352 -16.05 -22.12 11.88
C ASN A 352 -16.66 -22.88 13.09
N LEU A 353 -17.99 -22.87 13.25
CA LEU A 353 -18.65 -23.48 14.41
C LEU A 353 -18.38 -24.99 14.52
N GLY A 354 -18.40 -25.71 13.39
CA GLY A 354 -18.12 -27.16 13.38
C GLY A 354 -16.67 -27.47 13.74
N GLU A 355 -15.72 -26.70 13.18
CA GLU A 355 -14.30 -26.80 13.50
C GLU A 355 -14.04 -26.46 14.98
N LEU A 356 -14.68 -25.39 15.49
CA LEU A 356 -14.59 -25.00 16.89
C LEU A 356 -15.06 -26.15 17.82
N GLY A 357 -16.20 -26.77 17.48
CA GLY A 357 -16.73 -27.93 18.24
C GLY A 357 -15.75 -29.10 18.32
N VAL A 358 -15.09 -29.44 17.19
CA VAL A 358 -14.04 -30.46 17.17
C VAL A 358 -12.85 -30.06 18.04
N LEU A 359 -12.39 -28.82 17.97
CA LEU A 359 -11.24 -28.31 18.73
C LEU A 359 -11.48 -28.28 20.24
N VAL A 360 -12.72 -28.06 20.69
CA VAL A 360 -13.08 -28.06 22.11
C VAL A 360 -13.67 -29.40 22.59
N GLY A 361 -13.82 -30.37 21.68
CA GLY A 361 -14.29 -31.74 21.99
C GLY A 361 -15.79 -31.82 22.33
N ARG A 362 -16.63 -30.90 21.87
CA ARG A 362 -18.08 -30.87 22.08
C ARG A 362 -18.83 -30.13 21.01
N ASP A 363 -20.10 -30.39 20.83
CA ASP A 363 -20.97 -29.63 19.94
C ASP A 363 -21.15 -28.19 20.46
N ILE A 364 -21.37 -27.27 19.53
CA ILE A 364 -21.59 -25.84 19.76
C ILE A 364 -23.08 -25.52 19.50
N ASP A 365 -23.76 -25.02 20.53
CA ASP A 365 -25.18 -24.69 20.48
C ASP A 365 -25.40 -23.16 20.43
N GLY A 366 -25.32 -22.62 19.24
CA GLY A 366 -25.56 -21.20 18.97
C GLY A 366 -24.36 -20.28 19.19
N TRP A 367 -24.63 -18.98 19.08
CA TRP A 367 -23.57 -17.96 19.05
C TRP A 367 -22.91 -17.71 20.40
N ASP A 368 -23.69 -17.58 21.47
CA ASP A 368 -23.16 -17.34 22.82
C ASP A 368 -22.27 -18.49 23.29
N ASP A 369 -22.67 -19.72 22.97
CA ASP A 369 -21.88 -20.91 23.28
C ASP A 369 -20.58 -20.96 22.45
N ALA A 370 -20.62 -20.49 21.19
CA ALA A 370 -19.44 -20.35 20.37
C ALA A 370 -18.43 -19.35 20.94
N LEU A 371 -18.89 -18.20 21.45
CA LEU A 371 -18.03 -17.22 22.11
C LEU A 371 -17.38 -17.78 23.38
N ALA A 372 -18.15 -18.52 24.18
CA ALA A 372 -17.63 -19.19 25.38
C ALA A 372 -16.60 -20.27 25.03
N ALA A 373 -16.87 -21.10 24.02
CA ALA A 373 -15.95 -22.13 23.55
C ALA A 373 -14.66 -21.53 22.99
N ALA A 374 -14.76 -20.45 22.21
CA ALA A 374 -13.61 -19.73 21.67
C ALA A 374 -12.73 -19.12 22.79
N SER A 375 -13.35 -18.63 23.87
CA SER A 375 -12.62 -18.11 25.02
C SER A 375 -11.81 -19.20 25.73
N VAL A 376 -12.38 -20.40 25.86
CA VAL A 376 -11.68 -21.56 26.39
C VAL A 376 -10.53 -21.99 25.49
N LEU A 377 -10.76 -22.06 24.17
CA LEU A 377 -9.73 -22.42 23.20
C LEU A 377 -8.57 -21.42 23.22
N SER A 378 -8.89 -20.12 23.17
CA SER A 378 -7.90 -19.04 23.23
C SER A 378 -7.03 -19.12 24.49
N ALA A 379 -7.63 -19.33 25.65
CA ALA A 379 -6.90 -19.50 26.91
C ALA A 379 -6.01 -20.75 26.93
N THR A 380 -6.45 -21.82 26.25
CA THR A 380 -5.73 -23.10 26.22
C THR A 380 -4.49 -23.06 25.33
N VAL A 381 -4.61 -22.41 24.14
CA VAL A 381 -3.53 -22.42 23.14
C VAL A 381 -2.70 -21.13 23.14
N GLY A 382 -3.15 -20.07 23.82
CA GLY A 382 -2.44 -18.78 23.86
C GLY A 382 -2.62 -17.91 22.63
N ALA A 383 -3.51 -18.28 21.69
CA ALA A 383 -3.76 -17.56 20.42
C ALA A 383 -5.09 -16.82 20.44
N GLN A 384 -5.24 -15.80 19.60
CA GLN A 384 -6.56 -15.22 19.32
C GLN A 384 -7.39 -16.16 18.44
N VAL A 385 -8.71 -16.19 18.66
CA VAL A 385 -9.64 -17.05 17.92
C VAL A 385 -10.65 -16.18 17.17
N LEU A 386 -10.62 -16.21 15.84
CA LEU A 386 -11.65 -15.61 14.99
C LEU A 386 -12.73 -16.64 14.69
N VAL A 387 -13.82 -16.62 15.45
CA VAL A 387 -14.98 -17.49 15.25
C VAL A 387 -15.80 -17.01 14.07
N LYS A 388 -16.11 -17.89 13.12
CA LYS A 388 -16.88 -17.60 11.90
C LYS A 388 -18.33 -18.06 12.06
N GLY A 389 -19.29 -17.11 12.16
CA GLY A 389 -20.73 -17.38 12.32
C GLY A 389 -21.49 -17.68 11.02
N GLY A 390 -20.78 -17.84 9.89
CA GLY A 390 -21.40 -18.10 8.62
C GLY A 390 -22.26 -19.38 8.52
N HIS A 391 -22.14 -20.33 9.46
CA HIS A 391 -22.92 -21.56 9.53
C HIS A 391 -24.09 -21.49 10.53
N LEU A 392 -24.32 -20.35 11.19
CA LEU A 392 -25.52 -20.13 11.98
C LEU A 392 -26.76 -20.14 11.09
N ASP A 393 -27.91 -20.53 11.62
CA ASP A 393 -29.19 -20.35 10.94
C ASP A 393 -29.65 -18.89 10.98
N GLY A 394 -30.49 -18.46 10.02
CA GLY A 394 -31.12 -17.15 10.02
C GLY A 394 -30.45 -16.10 9.14
N ALA A 395 -30.85 -14.83 9.37
CA ALA A 395 -30.49 -13.69 8.54
C ALA A 395 -29.13 -13.08 8.88
N GLU A 396 -28.55 -13.45 9.99
CA GLU A 396 -27.26 -12.91 10.47
C GLU A 396 -26.10 -13.88 10.22
N ALA A 397 -24.92 -13.34 10.02
CA ALA A 397 -23.65 -14.05 9.91
C ALA A 397 -22.56 -13.22 10.61
N PRO A 398 -22.59 -13.16 11.95
CA PRO A 398 -21.57 -12.47 12.74
C PRO A 398 -20.26 -13.24 12.72
N ASP A 399 -19.15 -12.55 12.96
CA ASP A 399 -17.88 -13.16 13.35
C ASP A 399 -17.41 -12.49 14.64
N ALA A 400 -16.54 -13.13 15.41
CA ALA A 400 -15.97 -12.55 16.63
C ALA A 400 -14.50 -12.89 16.78
N LEU A 401 -13.69 -11.90 17.14
CA LEU A 401 -12.30 -12.07 17.54
C LEU A 401 -12.23 -12.17 19.07
N VAL A 402 -11.79 -13.31 19.58
CA VAL A 402 -11.76 -13.64 21.00
C VAL A 402 -10.30 -13.84 21.42
N GLY A 403 -9.85 -13.15 22.47
CA GLY A 403 -8.50 -13.35 23.01
C GLY A 403 -8.18 -12.44 24.19
N ALA A 404 -7.24 -12.86 25.05
CA ALA A 404 -6.74 -12.10 26.20
C ALA A 404 -7.83 -11.48 27.11
N GLY A 405 -9.00 -12.16 27.24
CA GLY A 405 -10.14 -11.69 28.06
C GLY A 405 -11.02 -10.65 27.39
N ALA A 406 -10.81 -10.35 26.11
CA ALA A 406 -11.63 -9.45 25.30
C ALA A 406 -12.34 -10.19 24.16
N ILE A 407 -13.57 -9.75 23.85
CA ILE A 407 -14.34 -10.23 22.71
C ILE A 407 -14.70 -9.00 21.86
N VAL A 408 -14.37 -9.04 20.57
CA VAL A 408 -14.75 -8.02 19.60
C VAL A 408 -15.65 -8.68 18.57
N GLU A 409 -16.93 -8.31 18.57
CA GLU A 409 -17.90 -8.85 17.61
C GLU A 409 -18.01 -7.98 16.35
N PHE A 410 -18.16 -8.64 15.20
CA PHE A 410 -18.35 -8.04 13.90
C PHE A 410 -19.71 -8.48 13.33
N PRO A 411 -20.78 -7.76 13.61
CA PRO A 411 -22.12 -8.11 13.13
C PRO A 411 -22.18 -8.02 11.59
N GLY A 412 -23.16 -8.67 11.01
CA GLY A 412 -23.41 -8.55 9.58
C GLY A 412 -24.53 -9.46 9.07
N ALA A 413 -25.39 -8.89 8.24
CA ALA A 413 -26.44 -9.64 7.58
C ALA A 413 -25.86 -10.67 6.60
N ARG A 414 -26.48 -11.83 6.50
CA ARG A 414 -26.10 -12.90 5.58
C ARG A 414 -26.26 -12.45 4.12
N ILE A 415 -25.22 -12.67 3.32
CA ILE A 415 -25.28 -12.45 1.87
C ILE A 415 -25.85 -13.71 1.22
N GLN A 416 -26.98 -13.57 0.52
CA GLN A 416 -27.62 -14.67 -0.17
C GLN A 416 -26.90 -14.97 -1.47
N THR A 417 -26.09 -16.03 -1.49
CA THR A 417 -25.38 -16.53 -2.67
C THR A 417 -25.07 -18.02 -2.50
N ARG A 418 -25.01 -18.74 -3.61
CA ARG A 418 -24.52 -20.12 -3.67
C ARG A 418 -22.99 -20.23 -3.79
N ASN A 419 -22.33 -19.10 -4.05
CA ASN A 419 -20.91 -19.01 -4.37
C ASN A 419 -20.09 -18.77 -3.08
N THR A 420 -20.00 -19.79 -2.23
CA THR A 420 -19.34 -19.72 -0.93
C THR A 420 -18.04 -20.55 -0.87
N HIS A 421 -17.64 -21.16 -2.01
CA HIS A 421 -16.44 -21.98 -2.05
C HIS A 421 -15.17 -21.14 -1.79
N GLY A 422 -14.38 -21.56 -0.81
CA GLY A 422 -13.13 -20.93 -0.44
C GLY A 422 -13.24 -19.68 0.45
N THR A 423 -14.41 -19.37 1.01
CA THR A 423 -14.57 -18.19 1.92
C THR A 423 -13.64 -18.24 3.13
N GLY A 424 -13.47 -19.41 3.77
CA GLY A 424 -12.56 -19.58 4.90
C GLY A 424 -11.11 -19.32 4.52
N CYS A 425 -10.62 -20.01 3.48
CA CYS A 425 -9.27 -19.80 2.93
C CYS A 425 -9.01 -18.34 2.57
N SER A 426 -9.99 -17.70 1.94
CA SER A 426 -9.88 -16.30 1.52
C SER A 426 -9.83 -15.33 2.69
N LEU A 427 -10.67 -15.53 3.72
CA LEU A 427 -10.69 -14.68 4.90
C LEU A 427 -9.38 -14.78 5.69
N SER A 428 -8.90 -16.00 5.95
CA SER A 428 -7.68 -16.23 6.72
C SER A 428 -6.42 -15.68 6.01
N SER A 429 -6.36 -15.77 4.68
CA SER A 429 -5.27 -15.22 3.87
C SER A 429 -5.30 -13.70 3.79
N ALA A 430 -6.48 -13.10 3.65
CA ALA A 430 -6.65 -11.66 3.74
C ALA A 430 -6.26 -11.13 5.13
N LEU A 431 -6.68 -11.82 6.20
CA LEU A 431 -6.33 -11.49 7.58
C LEU A 431 -4.80 -11.54 7.79
N ALA A 432 -4.13 -12.63 7.38
CA ALA A 432 -2.68 -12.75 7.48
C ALA A 432 -1.96 -11.58 6.78
N THR A 433 -2.45 -11.19 5.61
CA THR A 433 -1.89 -10.07 4.84
C THR A 433 -2.08 -8.73 5.55
N ARG A 434 -3.27 -8.48 6.12
CA ARG A 434 -3.58 -7.24 6.83
C ARG A 434 -2.76 -7.11 8.13
N LEU A 435 -2.62 -8.21 8.88
CA LEU A 435 -1.73 -8.25 10.04
C LEU A 435 -0.27 -7.96 9.65
N ALA A 436 0.20 -8.55 8.54
CA ALA A 436 1.54 -8.31 8.03
C ALA A 436 1.77 -6.85 7.57
N ARG A 437 0.70 -6.13 7.24
CA ARG A 437 0.72 -4.68 6.98
C ARG A 437 0.76 -3.83 8.25
N GLY A 438 0.71 -4.44 9.43
CA GLY A 438 0.72 -3.75 10.71
C GLY A 438 -0.64 -3.24 11.18
N GLU A 439 -1.75 -3.67 10.56
CA GLU A 439 -3.09 -3.39 11.09
C GLU A 439 -3.27 -4.09 12.44
N THR A 440 -4.00 -3.46 13.37
CA THR A 440 -4.37 -4.13 14.62
C THR A 440 -5.22 -5.37 14.34
N PRO A 441 -5.25 -6.39 15.19
CA PRO A 441 -6.06 -7.59 14.94
C PRO A 441 -7.54 -7.29 14.66
N ALA A 442 -8.14 -6.33 15.38
CA ALA A 442 -9.53 -5.93 15.17
C ALA A 442 -9.73 -5.22 13.82
N ASP A 443 -8.83 -4.30 13.44
CA ASP A 443 -8.89 -3.60 12.16
C ASP A 443 -8.63 -4.56 10.98
N ALA A 444 -7.68 -5.48 11.14
CA ALA A 444 -7.37 -6.50 10.14
C ALA A 444 -8.57 -7.42 9.87
N VAL A 445 -9.29 -7.84 10.92
CA VAL A 445 -10.54 -8.62 10.78
C VAL A 445 -11.61 -7.78 10.10
N ALA A 446 -11.83 -6.53 10.54
CA ALA A 446 -12.83 -5.63 9.94
C ALA A 446 -12.57 -5.42 8.44
N SER A 447 -11.32 -5.14 8.08
CA SER A 447 -10.88 -4.92 6.69
C SER A 447 -11.02 -6.19 5.84
N ALA A 448 -10.57 -7.35 6.34
CA ALA A 448 -10.67 -8.63 5.64
C ALA A 448 -12.13 -9.05 5.42
N ARG A 449 -13.00 -8.85 6.43
CA ARG A 449 -14.44 -9.11 6.32
C ARG A 449 -15.12 -8.18 5.30
N ALA A 450 -14.81 -6.89 5.31
CA ALA A 450 -15.38 -5.93 4.37
C ALA A 450 -15.07 -6.35 2.92
N TRP A 451 -13.81 -6.70 2.64
CA TRP A 451 -13.38 -7.23 1.36
C TRP A 451 -14.04 -8.56 0.99
N LEU A 452 -14.15 -9.51 1.94
CA LEU A 452 -14.82 -10.78 1.70
C LEU A 452 -16.29 -10.59 1.33
N ARG A 453 -16.99 -9.70 2.02
CA ARG A 453 -18.39 -9.37 1.75
C ARG A 453 -18.58 -8.73 0.36
N GLU A 454 -17.67 -7.86 -0.07
CA GLU A 454 -17.63 -7.31 -1.43
C GLU A 454 -17.43 -8.42 -2.46
N SER A 455 -16.47 -9.33 -2.21
CA SER A 455 -16.16 -10.48 -3.06
C SER A 455 -17.33 -11.47 -3.18
N LEU A 456 -18.10 -11.66 -2.11
CA LEU A 456 -19.33 -12.48 -2.12
C LEU A 456 -20.44 -11.84 -2.97
N ARG A 457 -20.68 -10.52 -2.82
CA ARG A 457 -21.69 -9.80 -3.63
C ARG A 457 -21.38 -9.87 -5.14
N GLY A 458 -20.11 -9.75 -5.50
CA GLY A 458 -19.66 -9.81 -6.90
C GLY A 458 -19.52 -11.23 -7.46
N SER A 459 -19.77 -12.29 -6.68
CA SER A 459 -19.45 -13.67 -7.06
C SER A 459 -20.34 -14.23 -8.18
N GLU A 460 -21.57 -13.78 -8.30
CA GLU A 460 -22.51 -14.30 -9.31
C GLU A 460 -22.08 -13.94 -10.75
N ALA A 461 -21.38 -12.82 -10.92
CA ALA A 461 -20.88 -12.39 -12.23
C ALA A 461 -19.81 -13.33 -12.81
N LEU A 462 -19.15 -14.16 -12.00
CA LEU A 462 -18.10 -15.08 -12.47
C LEU A 462 -18.64 -16.26 -13.28
N VAL A 463 -19.85 -16.76 -12.97
CA VAL A 463 -20.49 -17.92 -13.62
C VAL A 463 -19.55 -19.13 -13.72
N VAL A 464 -18.90 -19.50 -12.60
CA VAL A 464 -17.91 -20.59 -12.55
C VAL A 464 -18.55 -21.87 -12.03
N GLY A 465 -18.57 -22.90 -12.87
CA GLY A 465 -19.03 -24.23 -12.51
C GLY A 465 -20.55 -24.35 -12.31
N ARG A 466 -20.98 -25.54 -11.85
CA ARG A 466 -22.42 -25.87 -11.63
C ARG A 466 -22.73 -26.26 -10.19
N GLY A 467 -21.72 -26.31 -9.31
CA GLY A 467 -21.84 -26.57 -7.88
C GLY A 467 -21.72 -25.27 -7.06
N HIS A 468 -21.12 -25.36 -5.86
CA HIS A 468 -20.77 -24.18 -5.07
C HIS A 468 -19.66 -23.40 -5.79
N GLY A 469 -20.02 -22.24 -6.36
CA GLY A 469 -19.07 -21.39 -7.06
C GLY A 469 -18.12 -20.66 -6.12
N PRO A 470 -16.97 -20.14 -6.63
CA PRO A 470 -16.03 -19.36 -5.84
C PRO A 470 -16.51 -17.92 -5.64
N ILE A 471 -15.94 -17.25 -4.65
CA ILE A 471 -16.06 -15.80 -4.49
C ILE A 471 -15.30 -15.05 -5.61
N SER A 472 -15.67 -13.81 -5.86
CA SER A 472 -14.96 -12.94 -6.81
C SER A 472 -13.91 -12.10 -6.09
N HIS A 473 -12.69 -12.63 -5.94
CA HIS A 473 -11.62 -12.01 -5.16
C HIS A 473 -11.27 -10.58 -5.59
N PHE A 474 -11.54 -10.21 -6.84
CA PHE A 474 -11.20 -8.92 -7.43
C PHE A 474 -12.41 -8.07 -7.82
N ALA A 475 -13.64 -8.44 -7.40
CA ALA A 475 -14.87 -7.74 -7.80
C ALA A 475 -14.79 -6.23 -7.55
N GLY A 476 -14.50 -5.83 -6.31
CA GLY A 476 -14.41 -4.42 -5.99
C GLY A 476 -13.25 -3.70 -6.66
N LEU A 477 -12.16 -4.40 -6.95
CA LEU A 477 -11.05 -3.85 -7.73
C LEU A 477 -11.47 -3.59 -9.18
N TRP A 478 -12.20 -4.54 -9.80
CA TRP A 478 -12.72 -4.39 -11.15
C TRP A 478 -13.79 -3.30 -11.25
N GLU A 479 -14.69 -3.21 -10.27
CA GLU A 479 -15.71 -2.16 -10.20
C GLU A 479 -15.10 -0.75 -10.07
N ARG A 480 -13.97 -0.61 -9.38
CA ARG A 480 -13.24 0.64 -9.22
C ARG A 480 -12.29 0.98 -10.38
N GLY A 481 -12.34 0.23 -11.49
CA GLY A 481 -11.52 0.47 -12.67
C GLY A 481 -10.23 -0.35 -12.73
N GLY A 482 -10.08 -1.37 -11.88
CA GLY A 482 -8.94 -2.28 -11.87
C GLY A 482 -7.72 -1.74 -11.13
N LEU A 483 -6.55 -2.36 -11.34
CA LEU A 483 -5.25 -1.90 -10.86
C LEU A 483 -4.76 -0.75 -11.74
N GLU A 484 -5.44 0.38 -11.77
CA GLU A 484 -4.82 1.57 -12.32
C GLU A 484 -3.68 1.98 -11.38
N THR A 485 -2.46 1.78 -11.84
CA THR A 485 -1.35 2.60 -11.42
C THR A 485 -1.77 4.04 -11.63
N ARG A 486 -1.51 4.94 -10.69
CA ARG A 486 -1.80 6.37 -10.85
C ARG A 486 -1.26 6.80 -12.23
N PRO A 487 -2.09 7.33 -13.14
CA PRO A 487 -1.62 7.77 -14.44
C PRO A 487 -0.60 8.89 -14.23
N ARG A 488 0.30 9.09 -15.20
CA ARG A 488 1.17 10.26 -15.17
C ARG A 488 0.37 11.49 -15.61
N ALA A 489 0.65 12.64 -15.04
CA ALA A 489 -0.05 13.87 -15.34
C ALA A 489 -0.03 14.20 -16.86
N GLU A 490 1.14 14.04 -17.50
CA GLU A 490 1.29 14.22 -18.94
C GLU A 490 0.43 13.25 -19.75
N SER A 491 0.29 12.01 -19.28
CA SER A 491 -0.55 11.00 -19.95
C SER A 491 -2.03 11.34 -19.83
N VAL A 492 -2.48 11.91 -18.72
CA VAL A 492 -3.87 12.37 -18.54
C VAL A 492 -4.18 13.52 -19.49
N ALA A 493 -3.32 14.54 -19.51
CA ALA A 493 -3.48 15.68 -20.39
C ALA A 493 -3.51 15.25 -21.87
N ALA A 494 -2.54 14.42 -22.30
CA ALA A 494 -2.48 13.93 -23.68
C ALA A 494 -3.73 13.10 -24.06
N ASP A 495 -4.23 12.23 -23.16
CA ASP A 495 -5.45 11.43 -23.39
C ASP A 495 -6.68 12.33 -23.56
N TRP A 496 -6.88 13.29 -22.65
CA TRP A 496 -8.04 14.20 -22.73
C TRP A 496 -8.02 15.04 -23.99
N TRP A 497 -6.85 15.58 -24.34
CA TRP A 497 -6.67 16.37 -25.56
C TRP A 497 -6.93 15.55 -26.84
N GLN A 498 -6.48 14.30 -26.87
CA GLN A 498 -6.73 13.37 -27.97
C GLN A 498 -8.21 13.01 -28.08
N ARG A 499 -8.90 12.81 -26.97
CA ARG A 499 -10.31 12.40 -26.97
C ARG A 499 -11.27 13.50 -27.46
N ILE A 500 -10.91 14.76 -27.32
CA ILE A 500 -11.68 15.89 -27.90
C ILE A 500 -11.20 16.28 -29.30
N SER A 501 -10.37 15.46 -29.97
CA SER A 501 -9.87 15.78 -31.32
C SER A 501 -10.97 16.04 -32.34
N GLY A 502 -12.13 15.34 -32.25
CA GLY A 502 -13.28 15.59 -33.07
C GLY A 502 -13.83 17.01 -32.87
N ILE A 503 -14.05 17.43 -31.64
CA ILE A 503 -14.52 18.80 -31.29
C ILE A 503 -13.55 19.86 -31.82
N ARG A 504 -12.24 19.63 -31.65
CA ARG A 504 -11.21 20.56 -32.18
C ARG A 504 -11.25 20.67 -33.68
N SER A 505 -11.36 19.54 -34.38
CA SER A 505 -11.52 19.52 -35.83
C SER A 505 -12.79 20.27 -36.29
N ASP A 506 -13.91 20.07 -35.58
CA ASP A 506 -15.14 20.78 -35.87
C ASP A 506 -15.03 22.29 -35.66
N ILE A 507 -14.28 22.75 -34.61
CA ILE A 507 -13.97 24.17 -34.39
C ILE A 507 -13.16 24.70 -35.56
N ASP A 508 -12.12 24.00 -36.01
CA ASP A 508 -11.27 24.42 -37.13
C ASP A 508 -12.05 24.57 -38.46
N GLU A 509 -13.12 23.81 -38.63
CA GLU A 509 -13.97 23.85 -39.83
C GLU A 509 -15.10 24.89 -39.76
N LEU A 510 -15.32 25.54 -38.60
CA LEU A 510 -16.39 26.52 -38.46
C LEU A 510 -16.23 27.69 -39.46
N PRO A 511 -17.30 28.12 -40.14
CA PRO A 511 -17.27 29.27 -41.01
C PRO A 511 -16.77 30.56 -40.30
N PHE A 512 -17.11 30.70 -39.00
CA PHE A 512 -16.65 31.80 -38.17
C PHE A 512 -15.11 31.84 -38.05
N ILE A 513 -14.49 30.69 -37.71
CA ILE A 513 -13.04 30.56 -37.53
C ILE A 513 -12.32 30.74 -38.87
N ARG A 514 -12.83 30.13 -39.93
CA ARG A 514 -12.25 30.31 -41.30
C ARG A 514 -12.31 31.74 -41.78
N ALA A 515 -13.48 32.40 -41.63
CA ALA A 515 -13.64 33.80 -42.02
C ALA A 515 -12.84 34.75 -41.10
N LEU A 516 -12.66 34.41 -39.86
CA LEU A 516 -11.78 35.14 -38.94
C LEU A 516 -10.32 35.04 -39.41
N ALA A 517 -9.84 33.86 -39.76
CA ALA A 517 -8.45 33.61 -40.17
C ALA A 517 -8.09 34.30 -41.50
N ASP A 518 -9.01 34.33 -42.46
CA ASP A 518 -8.79 34.97 -43.77
C ASP A 518 -9.21 36.44 -43.82
N GLY A 519 -9.67 37.03 -42.68
CA GLY A 519 -10.06 38.44 -42.56
C GLY A 519 -11.37 38.80 -43.25
N THR A 520 -12.13 37.80 -43.71
CA THR A 520 -13.43 38.04 -44.42
C THR A 520 -14.62 38.05 -43.47
N LEU A 521 -14.43 37.79 -42.19
CA LEU A 521 -15.50 37.78 -41.18
C LEU A 521 -16.19 39.17 -41.15
N GLY A 522 -17.52 39.11 -41.27
CA GLY A 522 -18.34 40.34 -41.18
C GLY A 522 -18.24 40.98 -39.79
N ARG A 523 -18.13 42.31 -39.76
CA ARG A 523 -18.00 43.08 -38.52
C ARG A 523 -19.15 42.81 -37.53
N ASP A 524 -20.38 42.66 -38.02
CA ASP A 524 -21.55 42.41 -37.17
C ASP A 524 -21.48 41.06 -36.46
N ALA A 525 -21.00 40.02 -37.14
CA ALA A 525 -20.77 38.69 -36.54
C ALA A 525 -19.67 38.75 -35.47
N PHE A 526 -18.59 39.47 -35.72
CA PHE A 526 -17.51 39.65 -34.76
C PHE A 526 -17.97 40.44 -33.52
N LEU A 527 -18.74 41.53 -33.72
CA LEU A 527 -19.29 42.30 -32.62
C LEU A 527 -20.31 41.49 -31.78
N PHE A 528 -21.12 40.66 -32.44
CA PHE A 528 -22.00 39.72 -31.72
C PHE A 528 -21.18 38.78 -30.86
N TYR A 529 -20.11 38.15 -31.42
CA TYR A 529 -19.22 37.29 -30.67
C TYR A 529 -18.67 38.01 -29.43
N LEU A 530 -18.08 39.19 -29.59
CA LEU A 530 -17.52 39.99 -28.49
C LEU A 530 -18.57 40.35 -27.41
N ALA A 531 -19.80 40.66 -27.82
CA ALA A 531 -20.87 40.96 -26.87
C ALA A 531 -21.26 39.72 -26.02
N GLN A 532 -21.29 38.53 -26.66
CA GLN A 532 -21.54 37.28 -25.95
C GLN A 532 -20.38 36.90 -25.05
N ASP A 533 -19.14 37.12 -25.49
CA ASP A 533 -17.92 36.90 -24.77
C ASP A 533 -17.83 37.79 -23.51
N ALA A 534 -18.17 39.08 -23.60
CA ALA A 534 -18.25 39.96 -22.44
C ALA A 534 -19.27 39.48 -21.39
N LEU A 535 -20.41 38.93 -21.84
CA LEU A 535 -21.42 38.33 -20.94
C LEU A 535 -20.90 37.05 -20.29
N TYR A 536 -20.15 36.24 -21.06
CA TYR A 536 -19.53 35.00 -20.57
C TYR A 536 -18.45 35.31 -19.54
N LEU A 537 -17.46 36.13 -19.84
CA LEU A 537 -16.31 36.44 -18.98
C LEU A 537 -16.70 37.01 -17.62
N ARG A 538 -17.76 37.84 -17.58
CA ARG A 538 -18.30 38.37 -16.33
C ARG A 538 -18.73 37.28 -15.35
N GLU A 539 -19.31 36.19 -15.84
CA GLU A 539 -19.73 35.06 -15.02
C GLU A 539 -18.60 34.06 -14.83
N TYR A 540 -17.76 33.88 -15.86
CA TYR A 540 -16.58 33.00 -15.78
C TYR A 540 -15.61 33.47 -14.69
N ALA A 541 -15.38 34.74 -14.53
CA ALA A 541 -14.59 35.29 -13.43
C ALA A 541 -15.11 34.87 -12.03
N ARG A 542 -16.45 34.73 -11.88
CA ARG A 542 -17.05 34.23 -10.64
C ARG A 542 -16.80 32.74 -10.43
N VAL A 543 -16.82 31.99 -11.53
CA VAL A 543 -16.50 30.53 -11.49
C VAL A 543 -15.02 30.32 -11.13
N LEU A 544 -14.12 31.13 -11.70
CA LEU A 544 -12.69 31.15 -11.35
C LEU A 544 -12.45 31.52 -9.87
N ALA A 545 -13.21 32.50 -9.36
CA ALA A 545 -13.16 32.86 -7.93
C ALA A 545 -13.64 31.71 -7.02
N GLU A 546 -14.62 30.94 -7.47
CA GLU A 546 -15.08 29.74 -6.76
C GLU A 546 -14.01 28.63 -6.80
N ALA A 547 -13.34 28.42 -7.91
CA ALA A 547 -12.20 27.52 -8.00
C ALA A 547 -11.07 27.94 -7.03
N SER A 548 -10.78 29.25 -6.95
CA SER A 548 -9.86 29.79 -5.93
C SER A 548 -10.31 29.48 -4.50
N ARG A 549 -11.59 29.63 -4.19
CA ARG A 549 -12.15 29.32 -2.86
C ARG A 549 -12.02 27.85 -2.47
N LEU A 550 -12.17 26.96 -3.46
CA LEU A 550 -12.13 25.50 -3.27
C LEU A 550 -10.72 24.94 -3.35
N ALA A 551 -9.75 25.70 -3.82
CA ALA A 551 -8.37 25.24 -4.10
C ALA A 551 -7.71 24.64 -2.84
N PRO A 552 -7.07 23.47 -2.96
CA PRO A 552 -6.47 22.76 -1.83
C PRO A 552 -5.15 23.38 -1.35
N THR A 553 -4.46 24.13 -2.19
CA THR A 553 -3.17 24.77 -1.88
C THR A 553 -3.21 26.28 -2.09
N SER A 554 -2.34 26.99 -1.35
CA SER A 554 -2.19 28.45 -1.53
C SER A 554 -1.72 28.84 -2.94
N ALA A 555 -0.96 27.98 -3.61
CA ALA A 555 -0.47 28.22 -4.97
C ALA A 555 -1.63 28.17 -5.99
N GLU A 556 -2.47 27.13 -5.91
CA GLU A 556 -3.68 27.00 -6.75
C GLU A 556 -4.68 28.12 -6.45
N GLN A 557 -4.89 28.43 -5.15
CA GLN A 557 -5.74 29.55 -4.74
C GLN A 557 -5.31 30.87 -5.39
N ALA A 558 -4.01 31.18 -5.32
CA ALA A 558 -3.46 32.40 -5.90
C ALA A 558 -3.59 32.42 -7.42
N PHE A 559 -3.35 31.28 -8.09
CA PHE A 559 -3.48 31.13 -9.52
C PHE A 559 -4.90 31.40 -10.01
N TRP A 560 -5.92 30.75 -9.43
CA TRP A 560 -7.31 30.97 -9.83
C TRP A 560 -7.83 32.36 -9.49
N ALA A 561 -7.37 32.94 -8.36
CA ALA A 561 -7.69 34.34 -8.04
C ALA A 561 -7.08 35.34 -9.05
N HIS A 562 -5.83 35.06 -9.48
CA HIS A 562 -5.17 35.87 -10.50
C HIS A 562 -5.86 35.72 -11.86
N SER A 563 -6.24 34.52 -12.25
CA SER A 563 -7.00 34.24 -13.47
C SER A 563 -8.38 34.91 -13.46
N ALA A 564 -9.08 34.93 -12.33
CA ALA A 564 -10.32 35.66 -12.15
C ALA A 564 -10.12 37.19 -12.33
N HIS A 565 -9.05 37.74 -11.77
CA HIS A 565 -8.69 39.13 -11.93
C HIS A 565 -8.36 39.45 -13.41
N GLY A 566 -7.56 38.61 -14.06
CA GLY A 566 -7.21 38.77 -15.48
C GLY A 566 -8.43 38.77 -16.39
N SER A 567 -9.39 37.85 -16.17
CA SER A 567 -10.65 37.82 -16.92
C SER A 567 -11.49 39.09 -16.74
N ILE A 568 -11.46 39.70 -15.52
CA ILE A 568 -12.21 40.95 -15.26
C ILE A 568 -11.54 42.14 -15.92
N VAL A 569 -10.22 42.27 -15.88
CA VAL A 569 -9.48 43.48 -16.28
C VAL A 569 -9.00 43.39 -17.73
N GLY A 570 -8.26 42.35 -18.08
CA GLY A 570 -7.61 42.25 -19.39
C GLY A 570 -8.60 42.10 -20.53
N GLU A 571 -9.56 41.22 -20.40
CA GLU A 571 -10.55 40.95 -21.44
C GLU A 571 -11.58 42.07 -21.58
N LEU A 572 -11.97 42.70 -20.46
CA LEU A 572 -12.84 43.88 -20.49
C LEU A 572 -12.14 45.07 -21.16
N GLU A 573 -10.83 45.21 -21.04
CA GLU A 573 -10.07 46.26 -21.75
C GLU A 573 -10.06 46.04 -23.27
N LEU A 574 -9.89 44.77 -23.71
CA LEU A 574 -10.01 44.42 -25.14
C LEU A 574 -11.43 44.71 -25.65
N HIS A 575 -12.46 44.30 -24.91
CA HIS A 575 -13.85 44.60 -25.27
C HIS A 575 -14.13 46.10 -25.29
N ALA A 576 -13.57 46.89 -24.37
CA ALA A 576 -13.72 48.33 -24.33
C ALA A 576 -13.15 49.02 -25.58
N SER A 577 -12.14 48.45 -26.23
CA SER A 577 -11.58 48.98 -27.47
C SER A 577 -12.45 48.72 -28.71
N TRP A 578 -13.24 47.67 -28.73
CA TRP A 578 -14.10 47.24 -29.83
C TRP A 578 -15.58 47.63 -29.65
N LEU A 579 -16.09 47.60 -28.41
CA LEU A 579 -17.48 47.85 -28.05
C LEU A 579 -17.67 49.32 -27.62
N THR A 580 -17.16 50.28 -28.37
CA THR A 580 -17.27 51.70 -28.04
C THR A 580 -18.20 52.43 -29.01
N PRO A 581 -18.83 53.55 -28.58
CA PRO A 581 -19.61 54.42 -29.49
C PRO A 581 -18.79 54.95 -30.66
N GLU A 582 -17.49 55.23 -30.46
CA GLU A 582 -16.56 55.66 -31.49
C GLU A 582 -16.30 54.57 -32.52
N ALA A 583 -16.40 53.32 -32.14
CA ALA A 583 -16.35 52.16 -33.04
C ALA A 583 -17.69 51.93 -33.78
N GLY A 584 -18.70 52.78 -33.55
CA GLY A 584 -20.01 52.68 -34.19
C GLY A 584 -20.95 51.63 -33.56
N VAL A 585 -20.66 51.22 -32.34
CA VAL A 585 -21.47 50.22 -31.60
C VAL A 585 -22.61 50.93 -30.88
N GLY A 586 -23.86 50.59 -31.21
CA GLY A 586 -25.04 51.19 -30.59
C GLY A 586 -25.30 50.69 -29.16
N ALA A 587 -26.08 51.42 -28.38
CA ALA A 587 -26.50 51.05 -27.03
C ALA A 587 -27.20 49.66 -26.97
N GLU A 588 -27.73 49.19 -28.07
CA GLU A 588 -28.42 47.88 -28.21
C GLU A 588 -27.46 46.71 -28.04
N THR A 589 -26.19 46.87 -28.45
CA THR A 589 -25.17 45.81 -28.28
C THR A 589 -24.76 45.61 -26.82
N PHE A 590 -24.82 46.70 -26.01
CA PHE A 590 -24.56 46.64 -24.56
C PHE A 590 -25.73 46.04 -23.76
N ALA A 591 -26.95 46.05 -24.36
CA ALA A 591 -28.16 45.45 -23.80
C ALA A 591 -28.43 44.03 -24.33
N ALA A 592 -27.44 43.41 -24.98
CA ALA A 592 -27.58 42.10 -25.59
C ALA A 592 -28.05 41.06 -24.55
N GLU A 593 -29.08 40.30 -24.92
CA GLU A 593 -29.46 39.12 -24.17
C GLU A 593 -28.48 37.99 -24.45
N ARG A 594 -28.33 37.09 -23.46
CA ARG A 594 -27.48 35.89 -23.62
C ARG A 594 -28.04 35.01 -24.72
N ALA A 595 -27.22 34.70 -25.71
CA ALA A 595 -27.54 33.68 -26.70
C ALA A 595 -27.72 32.29 -26.03
N PRO A 596 -28.50 31.39 -26.63
CA PRO A 596 -28.71 30.06 -26.07
C PRO A 596 -27.43 29.27 -25.78
N ALA A 597 -26.40 29.41 -26.67
CA ALA A 597 -25.09 28.78 -26.48
C ALA A 597 -24.38 29.34 -25.24
N THR A 598 -24.33 30.68 -25.09
CA THR A 598 -23.75 31.34 -23.92
C THR A 598 -24.45 30.95 -22.62
N ALA A 599 -25.78 30.92 -22.64
CA ALA A 599 -26.57 30.54 -21.47
C ALA A 599 -26.30 29.07 -21.05
N ALA A 600 -26.31 28.14 -22.01
CA ALA A 600 -26.06 26.74 -21.75
C ALA A 600 -24.65 26.46 -21.20
N TYR A 601 -23.63 27.17 -21.73
CA TYR A 601 -22.27 27.05 -21.23
C TYR A 601 -22.15 27.56 -19.79
N LEU A 602 -22.70 28.73 -19.50
CA LEU A 602 -22.69 29.30 -18.16
C LEU A 602 -23.47 28.42 -17.16
N ASP A 603 -24.57 27.83 -17.58
CA ASP A 603 -25.34 26.92 -16.74
C ASP A 603 -24.55 25.65 -16.41
N HIS A 604 -23.79 25.10 -17.37
CA HIS A 604 -22.88 23.98 -17.13
C HIS A 604 -21.80 24.34 -16.08
N LEU A 605 -21.10 25.47 -16.26
CA LEU A 605 -20.06 25.91 -15.34
C LEU A 605 -20.61 26.16 -13.91
N ARG A 606 -21.77 26.81 -13.81
CA ARG A 606 -22.43 27.05 -12.53
C ARG A 606 -22.88 25.78 -11.87
N ALA A 607 -23.49 24.85 -12.61
CA ALA A 607 -23.92 23.56 -12.10
C ALA A 607 -22.71 22.79 -11.53
N THR A 608 -21.60 22.79 -12.25
CA THR A 608 -20.35 22.16 -11.78
C THR A 608 -19.82 22.86 -10.51
N ALA A 609 -19.81 24.19 -10.47
CA ALA A 609 -19.41 24.95 -9.28
C ALA A 609 -20.28 24.61 -8.04
N PHE A 610 -21.59 24.41 -8.22
CA PHE A 610 -22.50 24.04 -7.16
C PHE A 610 -22.26 22.64 -6.55
N THR A 611 -21.58 21.73 -7.25
CA THR A 611 -21.21 20.43 -6.68
C THR A 611 -20.23 20.56 -5.52
N GLY A 612 -19.44 21.63 -5.47
CA GLY A 612 -18.38 21.85 -4.49
C GLY A 612 -17.16 20.95 -4.69
N ASP A 613 -17.10 20.19 -5.79
CA ASP A 613 -15.93 19.37 -6.14
C ASP A 613 -14.92 20.22 -6.93
N TYR A 614 -13.79 20.52 -6.28
CA TYR A 614 -12.71 21.33 -6.87
C TYR A 614 -12.20 20.73 -8.18
N ALA A 615 -11.95 19.43 -8.20
CA ALA A 615 -11.36 18.76 -9.34
C ALA A 615 -12.28 18.74 -10.58
N GLU A 616 -13.59 18.52 -10.37
CA GLU A 616 -14.59 18.61 -11.45
C GLU A 616 -14.74 20.06 -11.97
N LEU A 617 -14.69 21.03 -11.06
CA LEU A 617 -14.82 22.44 -11.42
C LEU A 617 -13.67 22.92 -12.30
N ILE A 618 -12.41 22.66 -11.89
CA ILE A 618 -11.24 23.10 -12.69
C ILE A 618 -11.16 22.35 -14.02
N ALA A 619 -11.66 21.12 -14.10
CA ALA A 619 -11.78 20.40 -15.36
C ALA A 619 -12.79 21.06 -16.32
N ALA A 620 -13.94 21.55 -15.81
CA ALA A 620 -14.92 22.30 -16.62
C ALA A 620 -14.41 23.67 -17.08
N ILE A 621 -13.53 24.29 -16.28
CA ILE A 621 -12.90 25.58 -16.60
C ILE A 621 -11.85 25.46 -17.71
N LEU A 622 -11.11 24.36 -17.76
CA LEU A 622 -9.91 24.20 -18.57
C LEU A 622 -10.10 24.41 -20.08
N PRO A 623 -11.21 24.01 -20.76
CA PRO A 623 -11.38 24.23 -22.19
C PRO A 623 -11.25 25.68 -22.62
N CYS A 624 -11.72 26.66 -21.82
CA CYS A 624 -11.60 28.07 -22.10
C CYS A 624 -10.14 28.56 -22.15
N PHE A 625 -9.24 27.95 -21.39
CA PHE A 625 -7.80 28.20 -21.50
C PHE A 625 -7.21 27.46 -22.71
N TRP A 626 -7.42 26.17 -22.79
CA TRP A 626 -6.65 25.31 -23.68
C TRP A 626 -7.05 25.42 -25.14
N LEU A 627 -8.34 25.50 -25.44
CA LEU A 627 -8.81 25.67 -26.82
C LEU A 627 -8.47 27.07 -27.39
N TYR A 628 -8.54 28.12 -26.57
CA TYR A 628 -8.17 29.47 -27.00
C TYR A 628 -6.66 29.61 -27.22
N ASP A 629 -5.84 29.03 -26.35
CA ASP A 629 -4.38 29.02 -26.50
C ASP A 629 -3.97 28.24 -27.76
N ASP A 630 -4.49 27.02 -27.96
CA ASP A 630 -4.20 26.21 -29.15
C ASP A 630 -4.62 26.89 -30.44
N LEU A 631 -5.84 27.42 -30.47
CA LEU A 631 -6.39 28.12 -31.66
C LEU A 631 -5.63 29.43 -31.93
N GLY A 632 -5.39 30.24 -30.89
CA GLY A 632 -4.68 31.53 -31.02
C GLY A 632 -3.26 31.33 -31.51
N ARG A 633 -2.53 30.38 -30.98
CA ARG A 633 -1.18 30.02 -31.40
C ARG A 633 -1.15 29.53 -32.86
N ARG A 634 -2.02 28.58 -33.24
CA ARG A 634 -2.09 28.07 -34.64
C ARG A 634 -2.50 29.11 -35.66
N LEU A 635 -3.39 30.03 -35.30
CA LEU A 635 -3.72 31.19 -36.13
C LEU A 635 -2.51 32.11 -36.32
N HIS A 636 -1.77 32.37 -35.22
CA HIS A 636 -0.58 33.22 -35.26
C HIS A 636 0.62 32.57 -36.01
N GLU A 637 0.72 31.25 -35.99
CA GLU A 637 1.73 30.48 -36.72
C GLU A 637 1.39 30.29 -38.22
N GLY A 638 0.21 30.75 -38.65
CA GLY A 638 -0.21 30.71 -40.06
C GLY A 638 -0.76 29.34 -40.51
N GLU A 639 -1.15 28.43 -39.60
CA GLU A 639 -1.74 27.15 -39.99
C GLU A 639 -3.07 27.30 -40.75
N PHE A 640 -3.78 28.40 -40.54
CA PHE A 640 -5.02 28.74 -41.22
C PHE A 640 -4.81 29.68 -42.43
N GLY A 641 -3.58 30.07 -42.76
CA GLY A 641 -3.20 30.97 -43.82
C GLY A 641 -2.31 32.12 -43.32
N GLU A 642 -1.38 32.57 -44.15
CA GLU A 642 -0.41 33.63 -43.79
C GLU A 642 -1.06 34.97 -43.43
N TYR A 643 -2.30 35.25 -43.87
CA TYR A 643 -2.98 36.53 -43.63
C TYR A 643 -3.38 36.70 -42.14
N ALA A 644 -3.63 35.61 -41.43
CA ALA A 644 -3.90 35.65 -39.96
C ALA A 644 -2.72 36.24 -39.15
N CYS A 645 -1.50 36.22 -39.70
CA CYS A 645 -0.29 36.77 -39.08
C CYS A 645 -0.02 38.22 -39.49
N ASP A 646 -0.78 38.80 -40.41
CA ASP A 646 -0.54 40.15 -40.93
C ASP A 646 -0.93 41.21 -39.87
N PRO A 647 -0.03 42.14 -39.51
CA PRO A 647 -0.35 43.27 -38.63
C PRO A 647 -1.50 44.15 -39.12
N GLN A 648 -1.82 44.13 -40.41
CA GLN A 648 -2.96 44.85 -41.02
C GLN A 648 -4.26 44.03 -41.04
N HIS A 649 -4.25 42.82 -40.45
CA HIS A 649 -5.43 41.99 -40.35
C HIS A 649 -6.54 42.71 -39.56
N PRO A 650 -7.81 42.72 -40.01
CA PRO A 650 -8.89 43.46 -39.36
C PRO A 650 -9.06 43.17 -37.86
N TYR A 651 -8.68 41.94 -37.43
CA TYR A 651 -8.81 41.44 -36.08
C TYR A 651 -7.47 41.17 -35.43
N ALA A 652 -6.36 41.79 -35.90
CA ALA A 652 -5.00 41.54 -35.41
C ALA A 652 -4.84 41.69 -33.90
N SER A 653 -5.52 42.68 -33.28
CA SER A 653 -5.44 42.88 -31.83
C SER A 653 -6.07 41.72 -31.02
N TRP A 654 -7.16 41.15 -31.51
CA TRP A 654 -7.80 40.00 -30.90
C TRP A 654 -6.94 38.72 -31.04
N LEU A 655 -6.42 38.47 -32.24
CA LEU A 655 -5.52 37.35 -32.51
C LEU A 655 -4.26 37.42 -31.66
N ALA A 656 -3.68 38.60 -31.44
CA ALA A 656 -2.50 38.81 -30.62
C ALA A 656 -2.75 38.53 -29.11
N THR A 657 -3.96 38.71 -28.61
CA THR A 657 -4.30 38.49 -27.22
C THR A 657 -4.13 37.01 -26.80
N TYR A 658 -4.56 36.11 -27.68
CA TYR A 658 -4.51 34.66 -27.41
C TYR A 658 -3.19 33.99 -27.85
N ALA A 659 -2.30 34.77 -28.51
CA ALA A 659 -0.91 34.37 -28.79
C ALA A 659 0.09 34.97 -27.78
N ASP A 660 -0.37 35.60 -26.71
CA ASP A 660 0.50 36.21 -25.69
C ASP A 660 1.19 35.13 -24.84
N PRO A 661 2.52 35.17 -24.65
CA PRO A 661 3.26 34.21 -23.82
C PRO A 661 2.76 34.10 -22.36
N ALA A 662 2.17 35.16 -21.81
CA ALA A 662 1.59 35.11 -20.47
C ALA A 662 0.30 34.28 -20.43
N PHE A 663 -0.50 34.30 -21.51
CA PHE A 663 -1.69 33.44 -21.64
C PHE A 663 -1.30 31.98 -21.83
N GLU A 664 -0.30 31.69 -22.67
CA GLU A 664 0.28 30.34 -22.83
C GLU A 664 0.78 29.79 -21.48
N GLN A 665 1.54 30.59 -20.71
CA GLN A 665 2.04 30.17 -19.41
C GLN A 665 0.89 29.86 -18.42
N ALA A 666 -0.17 30.68 -18.44
CA ALA A 666 -1.35 30.44 -17.61
C ALA A 666 -2.07 29.13 -18.02
N THR A 667 -2.19 28.87 -19.32
CA THR A 667 -2.76 27.63 -19.86
C THR A 667 -1.97 26.42 -19.46
N VAL A 668 -0.64 26.44 -19.60
CA VAL A 668 0.25 25.34 -19.16
C VAL A 668 0.07 25.05 -17.67
N GLN A 669 -0.04 26.09 -16.85
CA GLN A 669 -0.24 25.93 -15.41
C GLN A 669 -1.64 25.39 -15.07
N ALA A 670 -2.69 25.82 -15.78
CA ALA A 670 -4.04 25.29 -15.62
C ALA A 670 -4.10 23.79 -15.98
N ILE A 671 -3.49 23.41 -17.11
CA ILE A 671 -3.36 22.00 -17.51
C ILE A 671 -2.66 21.17 -16.42
N ALA A 672 -1.56 21.70 -15.86
CA ALA A 672 -0.81 21.00 -14.80
C ALA A 672 -1.68 20.76 -13.57
N TYR A 673 -2.39 21.77 -13.06
CA TYR A 673 -3.27 21.62 -11.89
C TYR A 673 -4.41 20.62 -12.13
N VAL A 674 -5.06 20.69 -13.31
CA VAL A 674 -6.12 19.73 -13.66
C VAL A 674 -5.56 18.30 -13.78
N ALA A 675 -4.41 18.13 -14.42
CA ALA A 675 -3.77 16.83 -14.57
C ALA A 675 -3.34 16.23 -13.21
N GLU A 676 -2.76 17.04 -12.32
CA GLU A 676 -2.40 16.60 -10.96
C GLU A 676 -3.63 16.23 -10.12
N ALA A 677 -4.71 17.02 -10.20
CA ALA A 677 -5.97 16.68 -9.54
C ALA A 677 -6.53 15.37 -10.09
N ALA A 678 -6.47 15.14 -11.41
CA ALA A 678 -6.93 13.89 -12.05
C ALA A 678 -6.06 12.67 -11.66
N VAL A 679 -4.74 12.85 -11.49
CA VAL A 679 -3.84 11.79 -10.98
C VAL A 679 -4.23 11.39 -9.56
N SER A 680 -4.58 12.36 -8.73
CA SER A 680 -4.95 12.15 -7.32
C SER A 680 -6.38 11.63 -7.14
N ALA A 681 -7.24 11.82 -8.15
CA ALA A 681 -8.64 11.43 -8.14
C ALA A 681 -8.82 9.90 -8.25
N SER A 682 -9.91 9.38 -7.68
CA SER A 682 -10.37 8.02 -7.97
C SER A 682 -10.75 7.87 -9.45
N PRO A 683 -10.75 6.65 -10.04
CA PRO A 683 -11.18 6.43 -11.42
C PRO A 683 -12.58 6.99 -11.72
N ALA A 684 -13.52 6.83 -10.79
CA ALA A 684 -14.87 7.39 -10.94
C ALA A 684 -14.89 8.91 -10.95
N GLN A 685 -14.13 9.56 -10.07
CA GLN A 685 -13.98 11.01 -10.04
C GLN A 685 -13.28 11.53 -11.29
N ARG A 686 -12.21 10.88 -11.73
CA ARG A 686 -11.51 11.21 -12.98
C ARG A 686 -12.43 11.13 -14.21
N SER A 687 -13.33 10.14 -14.24
CA SER A 687 -14.34 10.04 -15.28
C SER A 687 -15.35 11.19 -15.25
N ARG A 688 -15.74 11.69 -14.07
CA ARG A 688 -16.59 12.87 -13.94
C ARG A 688 -15.86 14.15 -14.35
N MET A 689 -14.59 14.30 -13.93
CA MET A 689 -13.72 15.40 -14.38
C MET A 689 -13.63 15.46 -15.92
N TYR A 690 -13.29 14.32 -16.56
CA TYR A 690 -13.23 14.24 -18.01
C TYR A 690 -14.57 14.62 -18.66
N ARG A 691 -15.69 14.12 -18.13
CA ARG A 691 -17.02 14.46 -18.65
C ARG A 691 -17.32 15.98 -18.55
N ALA A 692 -16.94 16.60 -17.43
CA ALA A 692 -17.09 18.05 -17.25
C ALA A 692 -16.24 18.84 -18.27
N PHE A 693 -15.00 18.42 -18.51
CA PHE A 693 -14.11 18.94 -19.53
C PHE A 693 -14.67 18.77 -20.96
N GLU A 694 -15.12 17.56 -21.33
CA GLU A 694 -15.67 17.27 -22.65
C GLU A 694 -16.94 18.07 -22.95
N ILE A 695 -17.85 18.21 -21.97
CA ILE A 695 -19.07 19.02 -22.12
C ILE A 695 -18.72 20.50 -22.29
N ALA A 696 -17.76 21.02 -21.52
CA ALA A 696 -17.31 22.40 -21.67
C ALA A 696 -16.64 22.65 -23.04
N ALA A 697 -15.83 21.69 -23.52
CA ALA A 697 -15.26 21.77 -24.88
C ALA A 697 -16.35 21.80 -25.98
N ALA A 698 -17.42 21.02 -25.83
CA ALA A 698 -18.54 21.04 -26.72
C ALA A 698 -19.31 22.38 -26.67
N HIS A 699 -19.37 23.00 -25.49
CA HIS A 699 -19.94 24.36 -25.36
C HIS A 699 -19.07 25.44 -26.04
N GLU A 700 -17.73 25.29 -26.04
CA GLU A 700 -16.84 26.18 -26.81
C GLU A 700 -17.13 26.10 -28.33
N LEU A 701 -17.28 24.89 -28.87
CA LEU A 701 -17.68 24.70 -30.26
C LEU A 701 -19.02 25.40 -30.56
N ALA A 702 -20.03 25.22 -29.68
CA ALA A 702 -21.31 25.88 -29.84
C ALA A 702 -21.23 27.43 -29.72
N PHE A 703 -20.33 27.91 -28.87
CA PHE A 703 -20.09 29.35 -28.67
C PHE A 703 -19.46 29.99 -29.90
N PHE A 704 -18.42 29.36 -30.49
CA PHE A 704 -17.81 29.82 -31.75
C PHE A 704 -18.75 29.71 -32.95
N ALA A 705 -19.70 28.78 -32.93
CA ALA A 705 -20.70 28.61 -33.98
C ALA A 705 -21.86 29.67 -33.91
N ALA A 706 -22.09 30.27 -32.74
CA ALA A 706 -23.27 31.11 -32.50
C ALA A 706 -23.36 32.40 -33.33
N PRO A 707 -22.24 33.03 -33.79
CA PRO A 707 -22.29 34.26 -34.61
C PRO A 707 -22.76 34.07 -36.05
N LEU A 708 -22.70 32.92 -36.63
CA LEU A 708 -23.06 32.53 -37.98
C LEU A 708 -24.03 31.33 -37.96
#